data_e0729a3c97422b0064feec79964f5924
#
_entry.id   e0729a3c97422b0064feec79964f5924
#
_cell.length_a   1.000
_cell.length_b   1.000
_cell.length_c   1.000
_cell.angle_alpha   90.00
_cell.angle_beta   90.00
_cell.angle_gamma   90.00
#
_symmetry.space_group_name_H-M   'P 1'
#
loop_
_entity.id
_entity.type
_entity.pdbx_description
1 polymer ?
#
loop_
_entity_poly.entity_id
_entity_poly.type
_entity_poly.pdbx_seq_one_letter_code
_entity_poly.pdbx_strand_id
1 'polypeptide(L)'
;MILSELIRRGRGERILIVCPRHVLEQTQNEMWCRFDIPFVRLDSLGVQRVRQKIPANRNPFTFYKRVIISIDTLKQDRFAHDLRHHHWDAVVIDESHNVTNSSSKNNHLANVLAPNTDALILASATPHNGNPDSFAELIRLLEPTAVSPTGELNKDDLASLVVRRHRNSEEVASVVGGEWAERQPMDNRLIAVSPAEDAVAVELADTWLHPASGTSPYTGRTSLFPWTLAKAFLSSPAALSETIASRLNPSGKKTENLPGPAEIRALATLQDLNGAALDHSAKYDALVDYLRSITIGRRSPERAVVFSERVPTLHWLRGKLIKDLKLADDQVRVLHGGMTDIEQQEVVESFKQSGSPIRVLVTGDVASEGVNLHLQCHQLIHYDIPWSLIRIEQRNGRIDRYGQRHRPQITTLLLEPSTESWTGDVHVLTRLLEKEEQAHKALGDAASLMGEYSVAAEENTIRDVLAHNRDVDAVVKDVDDLAADPHQSLAAFLDMIGSQPGPQADTTPEPEADPLYRTSVDFLSEAVADAYDGNQSQAPGDGGTGGISWQRFPEEHLVRFVPPPDLRTRLEVLPDSYLTQRHVLSSMTLATTRQEADRLLKNSLNDESGSSWPEAHYLGPLHPVLDWAADRCLSALSRNEIFAVRGTVAHPTVLLVGTITNKRGQVISAVWMSVIFDPEEFQPVVDPAPSSAAMLRAVGFGQQLNNPGPVDDLSALQELIPQAVRQAGQYLAQVSRATQQDAEQRVQGWNQQVDNWSAQAEQLPLRGSMKRRRVDVERERALIAQMAPDRRLVRPLLVVVPADTPVGTDTTQSRDGE
;
A
#
# COMPACT_ATOMS: atom_id res chain seq x y z
N MET A 1 4.16 -5.62 6.38
CA MET A 1 4.55 -5.97 7.76
C MET A 1 3.40 -5.80 8.76
N ILE A 2 2.81 -4.59 8.96
CA ILE A 2 1.68 -4.40 9.92
C ILE A 2 0.54 -5.37 9.66
N LEU A 3 0.07 -5.49 8.41
CA LEU A 3 -1.02 -6.42 8.06
C LEU A 3 -0.66 -7.88 8.32
N SER A 4 0.58 -8.29 8.04
CA SER A 4 1.04 -9.67 8.33
C SER A 4 0.99 -9.95 9.82
N GLU A 5 1.39 -8.98 10.66
CA GLU A 5 1.34 -9.13 12.10
C GLU A 5 -0.10 -9.16 12.63
N LEU A 6 -1.00 -8.32 12.11
CA LEU A 6 -2.43 -8.36 12.45
C LEU A 6 -3.05 -9.73 12.12
N ILE A 7 -2.73 -10.29 10.94
CA ILE A 7 -3.20 -11.61 10.53
C ILE A 7 -2.68 -12.69 11.49
N ARG A 8 -1.38 -12.68 11.81
CA ARG A 8 -0.78 -13.65 12.73
C ARG A 8 -1.39 -13.59 14.13
N ARG A 9 -1.81 -12.42 14.58
CA ARG A 9 -2.52 -12.21 15.85
C ARG A 9 -4.02 -12.51 15.80
N GLY A 10 -4.54 -13.00 14.66
CA GLY A 10 -5.97 -13.23 14.47
C GLY A 10 -6.83 -11.95 14.39
N ARG A 11 -6.20 -10.80 14.10
CA ARG A 11 -6.83 -9.47 13.97
C ARG A 11 -6.77 -8.92 12.55
N GLY A 12 -6.62 -9.77 11.56
CA GLY A 12 -6.48 -9.40 10.15
C GLY A 12 -7.20 -10.36 9.22
N GLU A 13 -8.40 -10.81 9.58
CA GLU A 13 -9.18 -11.68 8.72
C GLU A 13 -9.82 -10.88 7.60
N ARG A 14 -10.49 -9.75 7.95
CA ARG A 14 -11.18 -8.87 7.01
C ARG A 14 -10.41 -7.58 6.79
N ILE A 15 -9.76 -7.47 5.65
CA ILE A 15 -8.89 -6.34 5.33
C ILE A 15 -9.37 -5.65 4.06
N LEU A 16 -9.45 -4.32 4.10
CA LEU A 16 -9.73 -3.46 2.96
C LEU A 16 -8.52 -2.59 2.66
N ILE A 17 -8.02 -2.62 1.43
CA ILE A 17 -7.06 -1.63 0.90
C ILE A 17 -7.78 -0.71 -0.07
N VAL A 18 -7.73 0.58 0.20
CA VAL A 18 -8.24 1.65 -0.65
C VAL A 18 -7.06 2.43 -1.19
N CYS A 19 -6.88 2.46 -2.50
CA CYS A 19 -5.75 3.12 -3.13
C CYS A 19 -6.15 3.81 -4.43
N PRO A 20 -5.28 4.64 -5.04
CA PRO A 20 -5.50 5.16 -6.37
C PRO A 20 -5.64 4.03 -7.41
N ARG A 21 -6.41 4.29 -8.45
CA ARG A 21 -6.77 3.28 -9.46
C ARG A 21 -5.56 2.65 -10.16
N HIS A 22 -4.57 3.46 -10.49
CA HIS A 22 -3.39 3.05 -11.24
C HIS A 22 -2.37 2.20 -10.45
N VAL A 23 -2.49 2.12 -9.10
CA VAL A 23 -1.61 1.31 -8.24
C VAL A 23 -2.25 0.02 -7.75
N LEU A 24 -3.52 -0.24 -8.08
CA LEU A 24 -4.27 -1.41 -7.61
C LEU A 24 -3.53 -2.73 -7.85
N GLU A 25 -3.09 -2.96 -9.06
CA GLU A 25 -2.42 -4.21 -9.43
C GLU A 25 -1.02 -4.32 -8.84
N GLN A 26 -0.27 -3.22 -8.83
CA GLN A 26 1.04 -3.22 -8.20
C GLN A 26 0.93 -3.55 -6.70
N THR A 27 -0.03 -2.94 -5.99
CA THR A 27 -0.26 -3.22 -4.58
C THR A 27 -0.70 -4.67 -4.38
N GLN A 28 -1.58 -5.19 -5.24
CA GLN A 28 -2.02 -6.59 -5.21
C GLN A 28 -0.83 -7.55 -5.44
N ASN A 29 0.02 -7.25 -6.43
CA ASN A 29 1.22 -8.03 -6.72
C ASN A 29 2.19 -8.02 -5.53
N GLU A 30 2.48 -6.86 -4.95
CA GLU A 30 3.40 -6.75 -3.82
C GLU A 30 2.86 -7.47 -2.57
N MET A 31 1.55 -7.35 -2.27
CA MET A 31 0.93 -8.06 -1.15
C MET A 31 1.04 -9.56 -1.33
N TRP A 32 0.81 -10.06 -2.54
CA TRP A 32 0.92 -11.47 -2.84
C TRP A 32 2.37 -11.96 -2.88
N CYS A 33 3.23 -11.35 -3.71
CA CYS A 33 4.59 -11.87 -3.95
C CYS A 33 5.56 -11.67 -2.77
N ARG A 34 5.33 -10.65 -1.91
CA ARG A 34 6.25 -10.36 -0.80
C ARG A 34 5.76 -10.78 0.57
N PHE A 35 4.44 -10.87 0.75
CA PHE A 35 3.83 -11.09 2.06
C PHE A 35 2.89 -12.29 2.12
N ASP A 36 2.68 -13.01 1.02
CA ASP A 36 1.78 -14.17 0.90
C ASP A 36 0.32 -13.83 1.25
N ILE A 37 -0.06 -12.56 1.12
CA ILE A 37 -1.40 -12.09 1.46
C ILE A 37 -2.21 -11.88 0.17
N PRO A 38 -3.15 -12.78 -0.15
CA PRO A 38 -3.99 -12.62 -1.33
C PRO A 38 -5.06 -11.56 -1.11
N PHE A 39 -5.19 -10.65 -2.07
CA PHE A 39 -6.28 -9.67 -2.13
C PHE A 39 -7.07 -9.83 -3.42
N VAL A 40 -8.40 -9.78 -3.31
CA VAL A 40 -9.28 -9.74 -4.47
C VAL A 40 -9.45 -8.30 -4.92
N ARG A 41 -9.11 -8.02 -6.18
CA ARG A 41 -9.39 -6.72 -6.79
C ARG A 41 -10.87 -6.63 -7.12
N LEU A 42 -11.56 -5.65 -6.53
CA LEU A 42 -12.95 -5.34 -6.83
C LEU A 42 -13.05 -4.00 -7.57
N ASP A 43 -13.68 -4.06 -8.72
CA ASP A 43 -14.21 -2.90 -9.42
C ASP A 43 -15.74 -2.89 -9.34
N SER A 44 -16.37 -1.95 -10.02
CA SER A 44 -17.83 -1.87 -10.06
C SER A 44 -18.50 -3.12 -10.62
N LEU A 45 -17.85 -3.78 -11.60
CA LEU A 45 -18.36 -5.02 -12.22
C LEU A 45 -18.11 -6.21 -11.28
N GLY A 46 -16.97 -6.25 -10.61
CA GLY A 46 -16.63 -7.26 -9.60
C GLY A 46 -17.66 -7.28 -8.47
N VAL A 47 -18.04 -6.12 -7.96
CA VAL A 47 -19.10 -6.01 -6.93
C VAL A 47 -20.45 -6.50 -7.47
N GLN A 48 -20.78 -6.21 -8.73
CA GLN A 48 -22.02 -6.74 -9.34
C GLN A 48 -21.98 -8.26 -9.48
N ARG A 49 -20.86 -8.86 -9.90
CA ARG A 49 -20.71 -10.33 -9.96
C ARG A 49 -20.86 -10.97 -8.58
N VAL A 50 -20.31 -10.36 -7.55
CA VAL A 50 -20.51 -10.82 -6.16
C VAL A 50 -22.00 -10.77 -5.80
N ARG A 51 -22.69 -9.67 -6.09
CA ARG A 51 -24.14 -9.55 -5.83
C ARG A 51 -24.98 -10.62 -6.53
N GLN A 52 -24.54 -11.14 -7.67
CA GLN A 52 -25.21 -12.25 -8.36
C GLN A 52 -24.97 -13.61 -7.67
N LYS A 53 -23.86 -13.75 -6.94
CA LYS A 53 -23.48 -15.00 -6.24
C LYS A 53 -24.07 -15.11 -4.83
N ILE A 54 -24.56 -14.01 -4.25
CA ILE A 54 -25.07 -13.97 -2.87
C ILE A 54 -26.55 -13.61 -2.83
N PRO A 55 -27.29 -13.98 -1.78
CA PRO A 55 -28.65 -13.52 -1.56
C PRO A 55 -28.75 -11.98 -1.56
N ALA A 56 -29.86 -11.44 -2.11
CA ALA A 56 -30.04 -10.00 -2.32
C ALA A 56 -29.95 -9.16 -1.02
N ASN A 57 -30.21 -9.76 0.14
CA ASN A 57 -30.09 -9.10 1.45
C ASN A 57 -28.69 -9.19 2.08
N ARG A 58 -27.72 -9.80 1.40
CA ARG A 58 -26.34 -9.90 1.88
C ARG A 58 -25.49 -8.76 1.36
N ASN A 59 -24.63 -8.24 2.23
CA ASN A 59 -23.66 -7.20 1.87
C ASN A 59 -22.55 -7.80 1.00
N PRO A 60 -22.27 -7.26 -0.20
CA PRO A 60 -21.27 -7.80 -1.12
C PRO A 60 -19.85 -7.79 -0.55
N PHE A 61 -19.53 -6.87 0.37
CA PHE A 61 -18.21 -6.80 1.00
C PHE A 61 -17.97 -7.90 2.05
N THR A 62 -18.99 -8.72 2.38
CA THR A 62 -18.82 -9.88 3.25
C THR A 62 -18.33 -11.12 2.51
N PHE A 63 -18.35 -11.12 1.17
CA PHE A 63 -18.05 -12.30 0.36
C PHE A 63 -16.56 -12.66 0.37
N TYR A 64 -15.69 -11.67 0.17
CA TYR A 64 -14.25 -11.86 0.24
C TYR A 64 -13.69 -11.32 1.56
N LYS A 65 -12.73 -12.03 2.14
CA LYS A 65 -12.08 -11.63 3.39
C LYS A 65 -11.15 -10.42 3.18
N ARG A 66 -10.43 -10.38 2.05
CA ARG A 66 -9.42 -9.34 1.76
C ARG A 66 -9.69 -8.75 0.40
N VAL A 67 -9.89 -7.44 0.39
CA VAL A 67 -10.33 -6.69 -0.79
C VAL A 67 -9.40 -5.51 -1.04
N ILE A 68 -9.05 -5.30 -2.32
CA ILE A 68 -8.42 -4.09 -2.78
C ILE A 68 -9.33 -3.41 -3.80
N ILE A 69 -9.56 -2.12 -3.63
CA ILE A 69 -10.49 -1.35 -4.46
C ILE A 69 -10.02 0.10 -4.61
N SER A 70 -10.31 0.73 -5.76
CA SER A 70 -9.95 2.12 -5.95
C SER A 70 -10.85 3.06 -5.15
N ILE A 71 -10.25 4.16 -4.63
CA ILE A 71 -10.98 5.21 -3.94
C ILE A 71 -12.10 5.79 -4.81
N ASP A 72 -11.85 5.93 -6.12
CA ASP A 72 -12.82 6.45 -7.09
C ASP A 72 -14.03 5.55 -7.28
N THR A 73 -13.85 4.26 -7.18
CA THR A 73 -14.95 3.30 -7.21
C THR A 73 -15.71 3.31 -5.88
N LEU A 74 -14.99 3.22 -4.76
CA LEU A 74 -15.60 3.01 -3.44
C LEU A 74 -16.34 4.24 -2.92
N LYS A 75 -15.91 5.47 -3.27
CA LYS A 75 -16.56 6.74 -2.86
C LYS A 75 -17.94 7.00 -3.47
N GLN A 76 -18.42 6.10 -4.36
CA GLN A 76 -19.74 6.27 -4.98
C GLN A 76 -20.85 6.01 -3.96
N ASP A 77 -21.87 6.86 -3.95
CA ASP A 77 -22.94 6.88 -2.95
C ASP A 77 -23.67 5.53 -2.81
N ARG A 78 -23.72 4.73 -3.90
CA ARG A 78 -24.32 3.38 -3.92
C ARG A 78 -23.66 2.37 -2.98
N PHE A 79 -22.40 2.59 -2.57
CA PHE A 79 -21.69 1.69 -1.66
C PHE A 79 -21.74 2.14 -0.20
N ALA A 80 -22.13 3.39 0.05
CA ALA A 80 -22.11 3.98 1.38
C ALA A 80 -22.95 3.21 2.40
N HIS A 81 -24.11 2.64 1.98
CA HIS A 81 -24.97 1.83 2.85
C HIS A 81 -24.26 0.53 3.25
N ASP A 82 -23.73 -0.21 2.29
CA ASP A 82 -23.05 -1.48 2.51
C ASP A 82 -21.81 -1.32 3.41
N LEU A 83 -21.04 -0.23 3.21
CA LEU A 83 -19.86 0.07 4.02
C LEU A 83 -20.18 0.43 5.47
N ARG A 84 -21.27 1.15 5.72
CA ARG A 84 -21.71 1.50 7.10
C ARG A 84 -22.14 0.28 7.91
N HIS A 85 -22.55 -0.81 7.24
CA HIS A 85 -23.04 -2.03 7.88
C HIS A 85 -22.01 -3.17 7.76
N HIS A 86 -20.76 -2.86 7.43
CA HIS A 86 -19.67 -3.82 7.38
C HIS A 86 -18.51 -3.37 8.26
N HIS A 87 -18.01 -4.29 9.09
CA HIS A 87 -16.88 -4.04 9.95
C HIS A 87 -15.62 -4.73 9.39
N TRP A 88 -14.52 -3.99 9.39
CA TRP A 88 -13.22 -4.45 8.94
C TRP A 88 -12.26 -4.60 10.13
N ASP A 89 -11.42 -5.62 10.13
CA ASP A 89 -10.34 -5.72 11.11
C ASP A 89 -9.24 -4.68 10.82
N ALA A 90 -8.97 -4.44 9.53
CA ALA A 90 -8.05 -3.39 9.13
C ALA A 90 -8.50 -2.70 7.83
N VAL A 91 -8.32 -1.38 7.77
CA VAL A 91 -8.47 -0.57 6.56
C VAL A 91 -7.18 0.17 6.31
N VAL A 92 -6.66 0.07 5.10
CA VAL A 92 -5.52 0.86 4.62
C VAL A 92 -6.03 1.86 3.60
N ILE A 93 -5.74 3.14 3.78
CA ILE A 93 -5.99 4.19 2.78
C ILE A 93 -4.63 4.71 2.31
N ASP A 94 -4.27 4.35 1.08
CA ASP A 94 -3.06 4.83 0.43
C ASP A 94 -3.29 6.20 -0.19
N GLU A 95 -2.24 7.01 -0.27
CA GLU A 95 -2.29 8.43 -0.67
C GLU A 95 -3.36 9.21 0.14
N SER A 96 -3.30 9.04 1.46
CA SER A 96 -4.31 9.57 2.40
C SER A 96 -4.43 11.10 2.40
N HIS A 97 -3.50 11.83 1.82
CA HIS A 97 -3.65 13.27 1.57
C HIS A 97 -4.90 13.60 0.72
N ASN A 98 -5.39 12.63 -0.06
CA ASN A 98 -6.63 12.79 -0.84
C ASN A 98 -7.91 12.79 0.00
N VAL A 99 -7.85 12.43 1.27
CA VAL A 99 -9.02 12.43 2.18
C VAL A 99 -9.02 13.58 3.18
N THR A 100 -8.10 14.52 3.09
CA THR A 100 -7.97 15.65 4.02
C THR A 100 -9.05 16.74 3.86
N ASN A 101 -9.63 16.89 2.68
CA ASN A 101 -10.64 17.93 2.43
C ASN A 101 -12.02 17.47 2.92
N SER A 102 -12.49 18.07 4.02
CA SER A 102 -13.74 17.73 4.71
C SER A 102 -15.01 17.85 3.85
N SER A 103 -14.97 18.57 2.72
CA SER A 103 -16.10 18.69 1.78
C SER A 103 -16.06 17.65 0.65
N SER A 104 -14.99 16.87 0.52
CA SER A 104 -14.80 15.93 -0.57
C SER A 104 -15.52 14.61 -0.34
N LYS A 105 -15.91 13.93 -1.44
CA LYS A 105 -16.44 12.56 -1.36
C LYS A 105 -15.42 11.54 -0.81
N ASN A 106 -14.12 11.80 -1.02
CA ASN A 106 -13.05 10.98 -0.48
C ASN A 106 -13.02 11.06 1.06
N ASN A 107 -13.11 12.26 1.62
CA ASN A 107 -13.19 12.44 3.07
C ASN A 107 -14.47 11.82 3.65
N HIS A 108 -15.61 11.99 2.95
CA HIS A 108 -16.84 11.32 3.38
C HIS A 108 -16.69 9.80 3.43
N LEU A 109 -16.03 9.18 2.46
CA LEU A 109 -15.70 7.76 2.47
C LEU A 109 -14.83 7.40 3.68
N ALA A 110 -13.76 8.15 3.96
CA ALA A 110 -12.88 7.90 5.10
C ALA A 110 -13.65 7.97 6.43
N ASN A 111 -14.53 8.96 6.58
CA ASN A 111 -15.41 9.11 7.74
C ASN A 111 -16.46 7.99 7.88
N VAL A 112 -16.77 7.25 6.81
CA VAL A 112 -17.60 6.04 6.89
C VAL A 112 -16.76 4.84 7.30
N LEU A 113 -15.52 4.73 6.83
CA LEU A 113 -14.65 3.58 7.10
C LEU A 113 -14.03 3.62 8.50
N ALA A 114 -13.56 4.79 8.95
CA ALA A 114 -12.85 4.94 10.22
C ALA A 114 -13.61 4.33 11.42
N PRO A 115 -14.90 4.65 11.67
CA PRO A 115 -15.63 4.05 12.80
C PRO A 115 -16.04 2.59 12.57
N ASN A 116 -15.80 2.01 11.41
CA ASN A 116 -16.16 0.64 11.06
C ASN A 116 -14.92 -0.24 10.84
N THR A 117 -13.80 0.12 11.45
CA THR A 117 -12.57 -0.69 11.44
C THR A 117 -11.91 -0.72 12.81
N ASP A 118 -11.20 -1.81 13.11
CA ASP A 118 -10.42 -1.93 14.34
C ASP A 118 -9.04 -1.27 14.21
N ALA A 119 -8.46 -1.31 13.00
CA ALA A 119 -7.17 -0.70 12.71
C ALA A 119 -7.25 0.12 11.42
N LEU A 120 -7.11 1.44 11.53
CA LEU A 120 -7.02 2.35 10.39
C LEU A 120 -5.56 2.71 10.14
N ILE A 121 -5.09 2.48 8.92
CA ILE A 121 -3.74 2.79 8.47
C ILE A 121 -3.83 3.82 7.34
N LEU A 122 -3.33 5.02 7.59
CA LEU A 122 -3.27 6.09 6.60
C LEU A 122 -1.84 6.21 6.09
N ALA A 123 -1.61 5.88 4.81
CA ALA A 123 -0.31 5.98 4.18
C ALA A 123 -0.25 7.22 3.27
N SER A 124 0.80 8.01 3.37
CA SER A 124 1.05 9.15 2.48
C SER A 124 2.51 9.54 2.49
N ALA A 125 3.03 9.97 1.36
CA ALA A 125 4.33 10.65 1.28
C ALA A 125 4.24 12.08 1.86
N THR A 126 3.10 12.75 1.63
CA THR A 126 2.81 14.11 2.07
C THR A 126 1.52 14.11 2.89
N PRO A 127 1.57 14.00 4.24
CA PRO A 127 0.39 13.77 5.08
C PRO A 127 -0.52 15.00 5.22
N HIS A 128 -0.12 16.15 4.73
CA HIS A 128 -0.91 17.37 4.77
C HIS A 128 -0.71 18.23 3.51
N ASN A 129 -1.67 19.10 3.22
CA ASN A 129 -1.65 20.00 2.07
C ASN A 129 -1.29 21.46 2.44
N GLY A 130 -0.46 21.66 3.48
CA GLY A 130 -0.05 22.95 4.00
C GLY A 130 -1.05 23.64 4.92
N ASN A 131 -2.27 23.18 4.95
CA ASN A 131 -3.25 23.63 5.92
C ASN A 131 -3.16 22.75 7.17
N PRO A 132 -2.85 23.31 8.36
CA PRO A 132 -2.87 22.56 9.62
C PRO A 132 -4.18 21.82 9.86
N ASP A 133 -5.31 22.35 9.38
CA ASP A 133 -6.61 21.69 9.45
C ASP A 133 -6.67 20.39 8.65
N SER A 134 -5.92 20.27 7.56
CA SER A 134 -5.85 19.04 6.74
C SER A 134 -5.15 17.91 7.45
N PHE A 135 -4.04 18.21 8.12
CA PHE A 135 -3.35 17.20 8.95
C PHE A 135 -4.18 16.83 10.17
N ALA A 136 -4.77 17.84 10.83
CA ALA A 136 -5.69 17.60 11.94
C ALA A 136 -6.89 16.72 11.52
N GLU A 137 -7.35 16.80 10.27
CA GLU A 137 -8.41 15.93 9.76
C GLU A 137 -7.96 14.46 9.66
N LEU A 138 -6.72 14.18 9.21
CA LEU A 138 -6.15 12.82 9.21
C LEU A 138 -6.01 12.27 10.63
N ILE A 139 -5.52 13.10 11.56
CA ILE A 139 -5.39 12.69 12.96
C ILE A 139 -6.77 12.41 13.58
N ARG A 140 -7.80 13.20 13.26
CA ARG A 140 -9.18 12.94 13.71
C ARG A 140 -9.76 11.64 13.20
N LEU A 141 -9.37 11.19 12.01
CA LEU A 141 -9.80 9.89 11.48
C LEU A 141 -9.17 8.73 12.28
N LEU A 142 -7.94 8.93 12.79
CA LEU A 142 -7.23 7.92 13.60
C LEU A 142 -7.68 7.96 15.06
N GLU A 143 -7.69 9.16 15.66
CA GLU A 143 -8.03 9.39 17.06
C GLU A 143 -8.78 10.73 17.20
N PRO A 144 -10.11 10.73 17.31
CA PRO A 144 -10.90 11.95 17.38
C PRO A 144 -10.53 12.91 18.51
N THR A 145 -10.03 12.38 19.63
CA THR A 145 -9.67 13.16 20.84
C THR A 145 -8.28 13.77 20.78
N ALA A 146 -7.40 13.30 19.90
CA ALA A 146 -6.05 13.83 19.70
C ALA A 146 -6.04 15.25 19.08
N VAL A 147 -7.20 15.69 18.56
CA VAL A 147 -7.41 17.05 18.07
C VAL A 147 -8.42 17.76 18.98
N SER A 148 -7.98 18.83 19.68
CA SER A 148 -8.84 19.60 20.56
C SER A 148 -10.09 20.14 19.82
N PRO A 149 -11.17 20.50 20.53
CA PRO A 149 -12.33 21.14 19.91
C PRO A 149 -12.00 22.44 19.17
N THR A 150 -10.91 23.14 19.56
CA THR A 150 -10.41 24.35 18.90
C THR A 150 -9.58 24.07 17.65
N GLY A 151 -9.13 22.81 17.42
CA GLY A 151 -8.34 22.39 16.26
C GLY A 151 -6.84 22.20 16.60
N GLU A 152 -6.43 22.39 17.83
CA GLU A 152 -5.04 22.19 18.24
C GLU A 152 -4.73 20.70 18.38
N LEU A 153 -3.52 20.33 17.94
CA LEU A 153 -3.02 18.95 17.98
C LEU A 153 -2.32 18.69 19.33
N ASN A 154 -2.63 17.55 19.93
CA ASN A 154 -1.91 17.08 21.12
C ASN A 154 -0.59 16.41 20.69
N LYS A 155 0.55 16.96 21.13
CA LYS A 155 1.89 16.49 20.75
C LYS A 155 2.21 15.09 21.25
N ASP A 156 1.75 14.73 22.44
CA ASP A 156 2.01 13.41 23.02
C ASP A 156 1.26 12.31 22.29
N ASP A 157 0.02 12.57 21.86
CA ASP A 157 -0.77 11.64 21.07
C ASP A 157 -0.18 11.44 19.67
N LEU A 158 0.34 12.53 19.05
CA LEU A 158 0.96 12.45 17.74
C LEU A 158 2.17 11.51 17.68
N ALA A 159 3.00 11.49 18.72
CA ALA A 159 4.16 10.61 18.80
C ALA A 159 3.78 9.12 18.74
N SER A 160 2.59 8.77 19.21
CA SER A 160 2.07 7.40 19.16
C SER A 160 1.30 7.06 17.86
N LEU A 161 0.76 8.08 17.18
CA LEU A 161 -0.10 7.90 15.99
C LEU A 161 0.65 8.01 14.67
N VAL A 162 1.80 8.70 14.65
CA VAL A 162 2.52 9.03 13.41
C VAL A 162 3.90 8.38 13.41
N VAL A 163 4.20 7.65 12.33
CA VAL A 163 5.54 7.09 12.07
C VAL A 163 6.02 7.65 10.75
N ARG A 164 7.12 8.39 10.77
CA ARG A 164 7.78 8.90 9.58
C ARG A 164 9.13 8.21 9.38
N ARG A 165 9.43 7.82 8.14
CA ARG A 165 10.71 7.24 7.72
C ARG A 165 11.11 7.84 6.38
N HIS A 166 12.34 8.27 6.28
CA HIS A 166 12.93 8.77 5.04
C HIS A 166 14.30 8.10 4.79
N ARG A 167 14.85 8.28 3.59
CA ARG A 167 16.10 7.62 3.18
C ARG A 167 17.26 7.83 4.17
N ASN A 168 17.37 9.04 4.71
CA ASN A 168 18.47 9.45 5.57
C ASN A 168 18.23 9.13 7.07
N SER A 169 17.06 8.57 7.44
CA SER A 169 16.85 8.13 8.83
C SER A 169 17.75 6.94 9.13
N GLU A 170 18.35 6.93 10.32
CA GLU A 170 19.36 5.95 10.74
C GLU A 170 18.90 4.51 10.57
N GLU A 171 17.64 4.22 10.93
CA GLU A 171 17.06 2.89 10.78
C GLU A 171 16.94 2.46 9.32
N VAL A 172 16.64 3.38 8.39
CA VAL A 172 16.55 3.08 6.96
C VAL A 172 17.95 2.95 6.37
N ALA A 173 18.84 3.89 6.65
CA ALA A 173 20.20 3.90 6.12
C ALA A 173 20.98 2.64 6.52
N SER A 174 20.81 2.16 7.76
CA SER A 174 21.48 0.94 8.26
C SER A 174 21.02 -0.33 7.55
N VAL A 175 19.76 -0.41 7.10
CA VAL A 175 19.20 -1.60 6.45
C VAL A 175 19.38 -1.56 4.94
N VAL A 176 19.20 -0.37 4.33
CA VAL A 176 19.17 -0.22 2.87
C VAL A 176 20.58 -0.21 2.27
N GLY A 177 21.57 0.36 2.95
CA GLY A 177 22.97 0.34 2.57
C GLY A 177 23.21 0.67 1.09
N GLY A 178 23.98 -0.18 0.39
CA GLY A 178 24.30 -0.01 -1.04
C GLY A 178 23.22 -0.45 -2.03
N GLU A 179 22.05 -0.91 -1.58
CA GLU A 179 20.97 -1.36 -2.47
C GLU A 179 20.13 -0.21 -3.06
N TRP A 180 20.42 1.02 -2.68
CA TRP A 180 19.81 2.23 -3.23
C TRP A 180 20.88 3.18 -3.74
N ALA A 181 21.14 3.16 -5.03
CA ALA A 181 22.16 4.02 -5.67
C ALA A 181 21.85 5.50 -5.42
N GLU A 182 22.88 6.28 -5.08
CA GLU A 182 22.76 7.72 -4.86
C GLU A 182 22.43 8.46 -6.14
N ARG A 183 21.49 9.42 -6.06
CA ARG A 183 21.11 10.29 -7.18
C ARG A 183 22.29 11.15 -7.63
N GLN A 184 22.46 11.31 -8.95
CA GLN A 184 23.38 12.28 -9.48
C GLN A 184 22.84 13.72 -9.29
N PRO A 185 23.70 14.76 -9.28
CA PRO A 185 23.22 16.14 -9.31
C PRO A 185 22.27 16.37 -10.50
N MET A 186 21.26 17.20 -10.31
CA MET A 186 20.31 17.52 -11.38
C MET A 186 21.02 18.24 -12.52
N ASP A 187 20.69 17.86 -13.76
CA ASP A 187 21.19 18.49 -14.98
C ASP A 187 20.13 19.48 -15.51
N ASN A 188 20.20 20.73 -15.05
CA ASN A 188 19.27 21.79 -15.45
C ASN A 188 19.78 22.51 -16.68
N ARG A 189 19.17 22.24 -17.85
CA ARG A 189 19.59 22.79 -19.14
C ARG A 189 18.73 23.98 -19.54
N LEU A 190 19.34 25.14 -19.55
CA LEU A 190 18.77 26.35 -20.17
C LEU A 190 18.98 26.29 -21.68
N ILE A 191 17.90 26.44 -22.44
CA ILE A 191 17.87 26.25 -23.89
C ILE A 191 17.41 27.56 -24.51
N ALA A 192 18.32 28.21 -25.22
CA ALA A 192 17.98 29.39 -26.00
C ALA A 192 16.90 29.05 -27.04
N VAL A 193 15.82 29.80 -27.04
CA VAL A 193 14.70 29.59 -27.95
C VAL A 193 15.11 29.78 -29.44
N SER A 194 14.44 29.06 -30.33
CA SER A 194 14.54 29.33 -31.76
C SER A 194 13.92 30.69 -32.11
N PRO A 195 14.28 31.33 -33.24
CA PRO A 195 13.64 32.57 -33.64
C PRO A 195 12.11 32.49 -33.75
N ALA A 196 11.57 31.33 -34.09
CA ALA A 196 10.13 31.11 -34.16
C ALA A 196 9.51 31.04 -32.75
N GLU A 197 10.16 30.35 -31.81
CA GLU A 197 9.71 30.30 -30.41
C GLU A 197 9.87 31.65 -29.73
N ASP A 198 10.91 32.44 -30.08
CA ASP A 198 11.13 33.77 -29.51
C ASP A 198 9.99 34.75 -29.92
N ALA A 199 9.55 34.70 -31.17
CA ALA A 199 8.44 35.48 -31.65
C ALA A 199 7.12 35.16 -30.89
N VAL A 200 6.91 33.89 -30.57
CA VAL A 200 5.78 33.44 -29.71
C VAL A 200 5.94 33.97 -28.30
N ALA A 201 7.15 33.91 -27.74
CA ALA A 201 7.41 34.37 -26.37
C ALA A 201 7.19 35.90 -26.24
N VAL A 202 7.65 36.69 -27.23
CA VAL A 202 7.42 38.15 -27.28
C VAL A 202 5.93 38.49 -27.35
N GLU A 203 5.19 37.81 -28.22
CA GLU A 203 3.73 38.02 -28.34
C GLU A 203 2.99 37.67 -27.04
N LEU A 204 3.39 36.59 -26.40
CA LEU A 204 2.84 36.19 -25.11
C LEU A 204 3.14 37.22 -24.02
N ALA A 205 4.39 37.69 -23.93
CA ALA A 205 4.80 38.68 -22.95
C ALA A 205 4.03 40.03 -23.15
N ASP A 206 4.12 40.60 -24.36
CA ASP A 206 3.68 41.96 -24.64
C ASP A 206 2.17 42.10 -24.76
N THR A 207 1.49 41.05 -25.23
CA THR A 207 0.04 41.09 -25.46
C THR A 207 -0.75 40.45 -24.33
N TRP A 208 -0.25 39.37 -23.71
CA TRP A 208 -1.04 38.55 -22.81
C TRP A 208 -0.65 38.67 -21.34
N LEU A 209 0.65 38.61 -21.01
CA LEU A 209 1.17 38.54 -19.63
C LEU A 209 1.37 39.94 -19.04
N HIS A 210 2.08 40.81 -19.79
CA HIS A 210 2.51 42.15 -19.35
C HIS A 210 2.13 43.23 -20.38
N PRO A 211 0.84 43.35 -20.76
CA PRO A 211 0.45 44.28 -21.80
C PRO A 211 0.75 45.72 -21.41
N ALA A 212 1.36 46.50 -22.30
CA ALA A 212 1.66 47.91 -22.08
C ALA A 212 0.41 48.75 -21.79
N SER A 213 -0.77 48.30 -22.24
CA SER A 213 -2.09 48.90 -21.93
C SER A 213 -2.59 48.60 -20.52
N GLY A 214 -1.89 47.76 -19.76
CA GLY A 214 -2.32 47.26 -18.45
C GLY A 214 -3.49 46.27 -18.46
N THR A 215 -4.03 45.93 -19.65
CA THR A 215 -5.17 44.99 -19.77
C THR A 215 -4.91 44.01 -20.91
N SER A 216 -4.94 42.72 -20.57
CA SER A 216 -4.88 41.63 -21.56
C SER A 216 -6.14 41.62 -22.45
N PRO A 217 -6.07 41.11 -23.69
CA PRO A 217 -7.24 40.97 -24.58
C PRO A 217 -8.25 39.93 -24.08
N TYR A 218 -7.93 39.18 -23.04
CA TYR A 218 -8.81 38.16 -22.47
C TYR A 218 -10.09 38.73 -21.88
N THR A 219 -11.21 38.23 -22.35
CA THR A 219 -12.55 38.69 -21.96
C THR A 219 -13.27 37.83 -20.90
N GLY A 220 -12.60 36.78 -20.37
CA GLY A 220 -13.13 35.86 -19.37
C GLY A 220 -13.12 36.41 -17.95
N ARG A 221 -13.83 35.73 -17.04
CA ARG A 221 -13.99 36.15 -15.63
C ARG A 221 -12.74 35.98 -14.75
N THR A 222 -11.74 35.19 -15.18
CA THR A 222 -10.53 34.89 -14.41
C THR A 222 -9.30 35.38 -15.13
N SER A 223 -8.40 36.10 -14.48
CA SER A 223 -7.09 36.52 -15.01
C SER A 223 -6.11 35.40 -15.29
N LEU A 224 -6.53 34.12 -15.27
CA LEU A 224 -5.68 32.94 -15.31
C LEU A 224 -5.35 32.43 -16.71
N PHE A 225 -6.10 32.81 -17.72
CA PHE A 225 -5.95 32.30 -19.09
C PHE A 225 -4.60 32.65 -19.73
N PRO A 226 -4.07 33.90 -19.60
CA PRO A 226 -2.73 34.22 -20.07
C PRO A 226 -1.64 33.29 -19.54
N TRP A 227 -1.66 32.96 -18.26
CA TRP A 227 -0.76 32.00 -17.64
C TRP A 227 -0.95 30.57 -18.14
N THR A 228 -2.18 30.20 -18.53
CA THR A 228 -2.46 28.93 -19.20
C THR A 228 -1.80 28.84 -20.58
N LEU A 229 -1.79 29.96 -21.35
CA LEU A 229 -1.09 30.07 -22.62
C LEU A 229 0.44 29.97 -22.41
N ALA A 230 0.97 30.71 -21.42
CA ALA A 230 2.39 30.66 -21.05
C ALA A 230 2.84 29.23 -20.66
N LYS A 231 2.10 28.57 -19.79
CA LYS A 231 2.38 27.18 -19.39
C LYS A 231 2.29 26.21 -20.58
N ALA A 232 1.38 26.45 -21.51
CA ALA A 232 1.28 25.65 -22.74
C ALA A 232 2.45 25.87 -23.69
N PHE A 233 2.91 27.13 -23.84
CA PHE A 233 4.10 27.48 -24.60
C PHE A 233 5.37 26.83 -24.03
N LEU A 234 5.58 26.93 -22.72
CA LEU A 234 6.70 26.31 -22.02
C LEU A 234 6.70 24.78 -22.13
N SER A 235 5.53 24.16 -22.34
CA SER A 235 5.43 22.73 -22.61
C SER A 235 5.79 22.41 -24.05
N SER A 236 4.98 22.81 -25.03
CA SER A 236 5.28 22.58 -26.44
C SER A 236 4.44 23.45 -27.39
N PRO A 237 4.86 23.64 -28.63
CA PRO A 237 4.04 24.28 -29.65
C PRO A 237 2.71 23.56 -29.91
N ALA A 238 2.67 22.23 -29.77
CA ALA A 238 1.45 21.44 -29.91
C ALA A 238 0.45 21.73 -28.78
N ALA A 239 0.93 21.88 -27.54
CA ALA A 239 0.09 22.21 -26.39
C ALA A 239 -0.47 23.63 -26.49
N LEU A 240 0.32 24.57 -26.99
CA LEU A 240 -0.14 25.95 -27.22
C LEU A 240 -1.22 25.96 -28.31
N SER A 241 -1.02 25.29 -29.45
CA SER A 241 -2.02 25.15 -30.52
C SER A 241 -3.36 24.59 -30.01
N GLU A 242 -3.31 23.54 -29.21
CA GLU A 242 -4.51 22.92 -28.64
C GLU A 242 -5.22 23.87 -27.66
N THR A 243 -4.47 24.59 -26.82
CA THR A 243 -5.01 25.56 -25.87
C THR A 243 -5.72 26.72 -26.60
N ILE A 244 -5.13 27.21 -27.66
CA ILE A 244 -5.73 28.25 -28.52
C ILE A 244 -7.00 27.70 -29.21
N ALA A 245 -6.93 26.54 -29.82
CA ALA A 245 -8.05 25.92 -30.52
C ALA A 245 -9.24 25.65 -29.58
N SER A 246 -8.96 25.17 -28.38
CA SER A 246 -9.98 24.93 -27.34
C SER A 246 -10.66 26.23 -26.89
N ARG A 247 -9.93 27.35 -26.86
CA ARG A 247 -10.49 28.65 -26.50
C ARG A 247 -11.33 29.25 -27.63
N LEU A 248 -10.91 29.07 -28.87
CA LEU A 248 -11.62 29.54 -30.06
C LEU A 248 -12.90 28.72 -30.33
N ASN A 249 -12.88 27.42 -30.05
CA ASN A 249 -13.98 26.49 -30.27
C ASN A 249 -14.39 25.77 -28.98
N PRO A 250 -15.04 26.44 -28.02
CA PRO A 250 -15.44 25.83 -26.78
C PRO A 250 -16.47 24.71 -27.01
N SER A 251 -16.10 23.49 -26.76
CA SER A 251 -16.98 22.32 -26.82
C SER A 251 -17.89 22.29 -25.61
N GLY A 252 -19.16 22.67 -25.72
CA GLY A 252 -20.16 22.48 -24.68
C GLY A 252 -21.00 23.70 -24.33
N LYS A 253 -22.12 23.52 -23.64
CA LYS A 253 -23.24 24.40 -23.34
C LYS A 253 -22.95 25.68 -22.53
N LYS A 254 -21.74 26.16 -22.44
CA LYS A 254 -21.43 27.44 -21.73
C LYS A 254 -21.19 28.57 -22.73
N THR A 255 -22.29 29.12 -23.26
CA THR A 255 -22.31 30.33 -24.08
C THR A 255 -21.95 31.60 -23.31
N GLU A 256 -21.67 31.54 -22.01
CA GLU A 256 -21.49 32.75 -21.18
C GLU A 256 -20.07 33.35 -21.21
N ASN A 257 -19.10 32.73 -21.91
CA ASN A 257 -17.70 33.19 -21.94
C ASN A 257 -17.03 33.01 -23.33
N LEU A 258 -17.71 33.40 -24.39
CA LEU A 258 -17.11 33.39 -25.73
C LEU A 258 -16.03 34.47 -25.87
N PRO A 259 -14.93 34.21 -26.61
CA PRO A 259 -13.88 35.19 -26.82
C PRO A 259 -14.38 36.37 -27.61
N GLY A 260 -13.99 37.58 -27.19
CA GLY A 260 -14.33 38.83 -27.88
C GLY A 260 -13.49 39.03 -29.15
N PRO A 261 -13.88 39.99 -30.04
CA PRO A 261 -13.17 40.19 -31.31
C PRO A 261 -11.69 40.53 -31.17
N ALA A 262 -11.28 41.22 -30.11
CA ALA A 262 -9.87 41.53 -29.82
C ALA A 262 -9.11 40.27 -29.39
N GLU A 263 -9.73 39.48 -28.54
CA GLU A 263 -9.17 38.19 -28.08
C GLU A 263 -9.00 37.21 -29.26
N ILE A 264 -10.01 37.11 -30.14
CA ILE A 264 -9.92 36.23 -31.33
C ILE A 264 -8.77 36.64 -32.23
N ARG A 265 -8.57 37.97 -32.49
CA ARG A 265 -7.44 38.45 -33.30
C ARG A 265 -6.08 38.11 -32.66
N ALA A 266 -5.94 38.36 -31.35
CA ALA A 266 -4.70 38.07 -30.62
C ALA A 266 -4.40 36.54 -30.60
N LEU A 267 -5.42 35.70 -30.44
CA LEU A 267 -5.27 34.25 -30.51
C LEU A 267 -4.89 33.77 -31.91
N ALA A 268 -5.42 34.40 -32.98
CA ALA A 268 -5.08 34.08 -34.36
C ALA A 268 -3.62 34.43 -34.66
N THR A 269 -3.17 35.64 -34.24
CA THR A 269 -1.76 36.05 -34.35
C THR A 269 -0.84 35.07 -33.64
N LEU A 270 -1.18 34.71 -32.40
CA LEU A 270 -0.39 33.75 -31.63
C LEU A 270 -0.36 32.35 -32.29
N GLN A 271 -1.47 31.91 -32.88
CA GLN A 271 -1.56 30.64 -33.62
C GLN A 271 -0.69 30.64 -34.87
N ASP A 272 -0.67 31.74 -35.62
CA ASP A 272 0.13 31.89 -36.83
C ASP A 272 1.64 31.87 -36.51
N LEU A 273 2.08 32.57 -35.44
CA LEU A 273 3.46 32.55 -34.97
C LEU A 273 3.87 31.15 -34.48
N ASN A 274 2.97 30.50 -33.73
CA ASN A 274 3.22 29.15 -33.19
C ASN A 274 3.32 28.08 -34.31
N GLY A 275 2.68 28.31 -35.46
CA GLY A 275 2.77 27.42 -36.62
C GLY A 275 4.20 27.15 -37.05
N ALA A 276 5.05 28.18 -37.06
CA ALA A 276 6.50 28.06 -37.40
C ALA A 276 7.28 27.31 -36.32
N ALA A 277 6.90 27.41 -35.04
CA ALA A 277 7.55 26.73 -33.93
C ALA A 277 7.25 25.20 -33.86
N LEU A 278 6.15 24.75 -34.48
CA LEU A 278 5.81 23.32 -34.59
C LEU A 278 6.91 22.50 -35.31
N ASP A 279 7.56 23.10 -36.28
CA ASP A 279 8.60 22.42 -37.08
C ASP A 279 10.01 22.64 -36.50
N HIS A 280 10.24 23.76 -35.81
CA HIS A 280 11.55 24.20 -35.31
C HIS A 280 11.50 24.53 -33.81
N SER A 281 11.47 23.50 -32.95
CA SER A 281 11.51 23.68 -31.50
C SER A 281 12.88 23.36 -30.94
N ALA A 282 13.56 24.38 -30.42
CA ALA A 282 14.90 24.24 -29.82
C ALA A 282 14.88 23.27 -28.60
N LYS A 283 13.80 23.31 -27.84
CA LYS A 283 13.61 22.41 -26.71
C LYS A 283 13.49 20.95 -27.14
N TYR A 284 12.80 20.69 -28.24
CA TYR A 284 12.72 19.35 -28.82
C TYR A 284 14.05 18.86 -29.33
N ASP A 285 14.80 19.74 -30.04
CA ASP A 285 16.15 19.40 -30.56
C ASP A 285 17.08 19.05 -29.38
N ALA A 286 17.07 19.82 -28.31
CA ALA A 286 17.83 19.53 -27.10
C ALA A 286 17.43 18.18 -26.45
N LEU A 287 16.14 17.79 -26.47
CA LEU A 287 15.70 16.47 -26.02
C LEU A 287 16.31 15.37 -26.92
N VAL A 288 16.24 15.52 -28.22
CA VAL A 288 16.81 14.54 -29.17
C VAL A 288 18.30 14.38 -28.98
N ASP A 289 19.04 15.49 -28.81
CA ASP A 289 20.49 15.46 -28.58
C ASP A 289 20.84 14.81 -27.23
N TYR A 290 20.04 15.08 -26.18
CA TYR A 290 20.20 14.39 -24.91
C TYR A 290 19.97 12.88 -25.04
N LEU A 291 18.86 12.47 -25.65
CA LEU A 291 18.53 11.04 -25.84
C LEU A 291 19.61 10.31 -26.66
N ARG A 292 20.22 10.99 -27.66
CA ARG A 292 21.36 10.46 -28.39
C ARG A 292 22.61 10.34 -27.52
N SER A 293 22.88 11.32 -26.66
CA SER A 293 24.06 11.33 -25.77
C SER A 293 24.02 10.16 -24.77
N ILE A 294 22.85 9.78 -24.32
CA ILE A 294 22.64 8.59 -23.48
C ILE A 294 22.40 7.32 -24.30
N THR A 295 22.75 7.35 -25.58
CA THR A 295 22.70 6.21 -26.50
C THR A 295 21.31 5.58 -26.74
N ILE A 296 20.21 6.32 -26.55
CA ILE A 296 18.88 5.83 -26.92
C ILE A 296 18.80 5.56 -28.42
N GLY A 297 18.44 4.35 -28.79
CA GLY A 297 18.37 3.90 -30.20
C GLY A 297 17.69 2.53 -30.30
N ARG A 298 17.42 2.10 -31.53
CA ARG A 298 16.64 0.89 -31.84
C ARG A 298 17.17 -0.39 -31.19
N ARG A 299 18.50 -0.51 -31.01
CA ARG A 299 19.16 -1.69 -30.42
C ARG A 299 19.77 -1.41 -29.03
N SER A 300 19.58 -0.23 -28.52
CA SER A 300 20.11 0.13 -27.20
C SER A 300 19.37 -0.61 -26.07
N PRO A 301 20.05 -1.03 -24.99
CA PRO A 301 19.40 -1.47 -23.77
C PRO A 301 18.86 -0.30 -22.95
N GLU A 302 19.38 0.92 -23.17
CA GLU A 302 19.03 2.09 -22.36
C GLU A 302 17.58 2.52 -22.55
N ARG A 303 16.99 3.01 -21.46
CA ARG A 303 15.63 3.53 -21.44
C ARG A 303 15.60 4.90 -20.79
N ALA A 304 14.64 5.72 -21.24
CA ALA A 304 14.40 7.03 -20.69
C ALA A 304 12.91 7.25 -20.46
N VAL A 305 12.59 8.00 -19.40
CA VAL A 305 11.24 8.47 -19.11
C VAL A 305 11.20 9.97 -19.32
N VAL A 306 10.28 10.45 -20.14
CA VAL A 306 10.07 11.86 -20.45
C VAL A 306 8.73 12.30 -19.90
N PHE A 307 8.74 13.19 -18.90
CA PHE A 307 7.56 13.74 -18.28
C PHE A 307 7.08 15.03 -18.92
N SER A 308 5.78 15.13 -19.19
CA SER A 308 5.10 16.37 -19.58
C SER A 308 3.66 16.39 -19.07
N GLU A 309 3.17 17.55 -18.62
CA GLU A 309 1.80 17.69 -18.09
C GLU A 309 0.71 17.67 -19.18
N ARG A 310 1.09 18.01 -20.44
CA ARG A 310 0.14 18.22 -21.53
C ARG A 310 0.01 17.03 -22.47
N VAL A 311 -1.18 16.43 -22.53
CA VAL A 311 -1.44 15.27 -23.43
C VAL A 311 -1.08 15.54 -24.89
N PRO A 312 -1.37 16.72 -25.48
CA PRO A 312 -0.91 17.05 -26.84
C PRO A 312 0.61 16.98 -27.01
N THR A 313 1.37 17.42 -25.99
CA THR A 313 2.85 17.30 -25.99
C THR A 313 3.28 15.84 -26.03
N LEU A 314 2.62 14.96 -25.24
CA LEU A 314 2.98 13.54 -25.21
C LEU A 314 2.86 12.88 -26.60
N HIS A 315 1.74 13.12 -27.28
CA HIS A 315 1.52 12.57 -28.62
C HIS A 315 2.43 13.19 -29.68
N TRP A 316 2.66 14.49 -29.59
CA TRP A 316 3.56 15.20 -30.49
C TRP A 316 5.01 14.71 -30.35
N LEU A 317 5.51 14.56 -29.11
CA LEU A 317 6.83 14.00 -28.83
C LEU A 317 6.96 12.58 -29.37
N ARG A 318 5.96 11.71 -29.11
CA ARG A 318 5.98 10.34 -29.63
C ARG A 318 6.15 10.33 -31.16
N GLY A 319 5.34 11.10 -31.86
CA GLY A 319 5.37 11.14 -33.32
C GLY A 319 6.71 11.61 -33.91
N LYS A 320 7.30 12.65 -33.29
CA LYS A 320 8.61 13.17 -33.71
C LYS A 320 9.76 12.24 -33.31
N LEU A 321 9.79 11.71 -32.08
CA LEU A 321 10.87 10.83 -31.61
C LEU A 321 10.96 9.53 -32.41
N ILE A 322 9.86 8.93 -32.82
CA ILE A 322 9.83 7.75 -33.68
C ILE A 322 10.56 8.07 -34.98
N LYS A 323 10.28 9.22 -35.59
CA LYS A 323 10.84 9.63 -36.86
C LYS A 323 12.33 10.00 -36.75
N ASP A 324 12.69 10.87 -35.79
CA ASP A 324 14.02 11.51 -35.73
C ASP A 324 15.09 10.63 -35.09
N LEU A 325 14.70 9.72 -34.17
CA LEU A 325 15.56 8.67 -33.60
C LEU A 325 15.48 7.35 -34.39
N LYS A 326 14.65 7.27 -35.43
CA LYS A 326 14.41 6.07 -36.25
C LYS A 326 14.00 4.86 -35.40
N LEU A 327 13.19 5.10 -34.37
CA LEU A 327 12.66 4.07 -33.48
C LEU A 327 11.45 3.40 -34.12
N ALA A 328 11.15 2.17 -33.70
CA ALA A 328 9.92 1.50 -34.08
C ALA A 328 8.74 2.07 -33.25
N ASP A 329 7.51 1.84 -33.72
CA ASP A 329 6.29 2.37 -33.09
C ASP A 329 6.07 1.84 -31.65
N ASP A 330 6.49 0.62 -31.39
CA ASP A 330 6.45 -0.05 -30.09
C ASP A 330 7.59 0.37 -29.14
N GLN A 331 8.62 1.07 -29.65
CA GLN A 331 9.75 1.54 -28.84
C GLN A 331 9.52 2.90 -28.18
N VAL A 332 8.49 3.65 -28.59
CA VAL A 332 8.06 4.90 -27.97
C VAL A 332 6.61 4.77 -27.54
N ARG A 333 6.37 4.68 -26.25
CA ARG A 333 5.01 4.54 -25.73
C ARG A 333 4.59 5.80 -24.97
N VAL A 334 3.27 6.05 -24.98
CA VAL A 334 2.67 7.16 -24.24
C VAL A 334 1.84 6.59 -23.09
N LEU A 335 1.90 7.27 -21.92
CA LEU A 335 1.11 6.92 -20.75
C LEU A 335 0.45 8.19 -20.20
N HIS A 336 -0.90 8.24 -20.14
CA HIS A 336 -1.63 9.39 -19.61
C HIS A 336 -3.00 8.98 -19.00
N GLY A 337 -3.56 9.86 -18.18
CA GLY A 337 -4.80 9.60 -17.43
C GLY A 337 -6.06 9.40 -18.25
N GLY A 338 -6.06 9.75 -19.56
CA GLY A 338 -7.18 9.51 -20.48
C GLY A 338 -7.24 8.09 -21.05
N MET A 339 -6.21 7.26 -20.85
CA MET A 339 -6.18 5.86 -21.26
C MET A 339 -7.03 5.00 -20.31
N THR A 340 -7.50 3.86 -20.80
CA THR A 340 -8.15 2.86 -19.95
C THR A 340 -7.15 2.24 -18.98
N ASP A 341 -7.62 1.66 -17.87
CA ASP A 341 -6.76 1.02 -16.87
C ASP A 341 -5.95 -0.13 -17.47
N ILE A 342 -6.56 -0.90 -18.36
CA ILE A 342 -5.92 -2.03 -19.01
C ILE A 342 -4.76 -1.53 -19.88
N GLU A 343 -4.98 -0.50 -20.68
CA GLU A 343 -3.93 0.08 -21.53
C GLU A 343 -2.80 0.68 -20.70
N GLN A 344 -3.10 1.39 -19.61
CA GLN A 344 -2.09 1.93 -18.70
C GLN A 344 -1.24 0.81 -18.10
N GLN A 345 -1.90 -0.23 -17.62
CA GLN A 345 -1.28 -1.40 -17.03
C GLN A 345 -0.37 -2.13 -18.04
N GLU A 346 -0.84 -2.39 -19.25
CA GLU A 346 -0.05 -3.03 -20.31
C GLU A 346 1.26 -2.27 -20.60
N VAL A 347 1.19 -0.94 -20.68
CA VAL A 347 2.36 -0.10 -20.90
C VAL A 347 3.35 -0.19 -19.73
N VAL A 348 2.85 -0.10 -18.49
CA VAL A 348 3.67 -0.15 -17.27
C VAL A 348 4.33 -1.52 -17.10
N GLU A 349 3.57 -2.61 -17.25
CA GLU A 349 4.10 -3.97 -17.12
C GLU A 349 5.11 -4.28 -18.23
N SER A 350 4.82 -3.87 -19.47
CA SER A 350 5.78 -3.99 -20.56
C SER A 350 7.07 -3.20 -20.26
N PHE A 351 6.98 -1.98 -19.74
CA PHE A 351 8.18 -1.17 -19.43
C PHE A 351 9.06 -1.78 -18.34
N LYS A 352 8.50 -2.52 -17.38
CA LYS A 352 9.24 -3.19 -16.30
C LYS A 352 10.04 -4.40 -16.78
N GLN A 353 9.70 -5.01 -17.91
CA GLN A 353 10.40 -6.20 -18.43
C GLN A 353 11.70 -5.82 -19.16
N SER A 354 12.77 -6.56 -18.92
CA SER A 354 14.06 -6.32 -19.56
C SER A 354 14.03 -6.52 -21.08
N GLY A 355 13.30 -7.54 -21.55
CA GLY A 355 13.10 -7.87 -22.97
C GLY A 355 12.17 -6.93 -23.74
N SER A 356 11.52 -5.97 -23.08
CA SER A 356 10.59 -5.05 -23.73
C SER A 356 11.27 -4.20 -24.81
N PRO A 357 10.56 -3.96 -25.93
CA PRO A 357 11.06 -3.08 -26.97
C PRO A 357 11.09 -1.60 -26.56
N ILE A 358 10.33 -1.19 -25.54
CA ILE A 358 10.18 0.21 -25.15
C ILE A 358 11.55 0.81 -24.78
N ARG A 359 11.90 1.92 -25.41
CA ARG A 359 13.13 2.70 -25.15
C ARG A 359 12.84 4.07 -24.57
N VAL A 360 11.72 4.67 -24.96
CA VAL A 360 11.27 5.94 -24.42
C VAL A 360 9.82 5.83 -23.97
N LEU A 361 9.59 6.10 -22.69
CA LEU A 361 8.25 6.26 -22.14
C LEU A 361 7.97 7.76 -22.01
N VAL A 362 7.00 8.27 -22.78
CA VAL A 362 6.53 9.66 -22.70
C VAL A 362 5.28 9.68 -21.84
N THR A 363 5.29 10.36 -20.70
CA THR A 363 4.23 10.22 -19.72
C THR A 363 3.79 11.54 -19.09
N GLY A 364 2.51 11.60 -18.71
CA GLY A 364 1.95 12.63 -17.85
C GLY A 364 2.07 12.28 -16.36
N ASP A 365 1.45 13.11 -15.52
CA ASP A 365 1.49 12.93 -14.06
C ASP A 365 0.83 11.64 -13.57
N VAL A 366 0.09 10.93 -14.41
CA VAL A 366 -0.42 9.59 -14.05
C VAL A 366 0.69 8.62 -13.64
N ALA A 367 1.88 8.76 -14.20
CA ALA A 367 3.04 7.98 -13.80
C ALA A 367 3.80 8.58 -12.61
N SER A 368 3.48 9.81 -12.17
CA SER A 368 4.10 10.43 -11.00
C SER A 368 3.53 9.89 -9.68
N GLU A 369 2.46 9.12 -9.71
CA GLU A 369 1.87 8.49 -8.55
C GLU A 369 1.89 6.96 -8.70
N GLY A 370 2.51 6.25 -7.75
CA GLY A 370 2.42 4.80 -7.59
C GLY A 370 3.15 3.90 -8.60
N VAL A 371 3.58 4.37 -9.77
CA VAL A 371 4.23 3.53 -10.79
C VAL A 371 5.72 3.36 -10.51
N ASN A 372 6.23 2.13 -10.51
CA ASN A 372 7.66 1.82 -10.34
C ASN A 372 8.37 1.73 -11.69
N LEU A 373 9.24 2.68 -12.00
CA LEU A 373 10.03 2.74 -13.25
C LEU A 373 11.51 2.42 -13.03
N HIS A 374 11.99 2.47 -11.79
CA HIS A 374 13.39 2.33 -11.38
C HIS A 374 14.04 0.99 -11.74
N LEU A 375 13.25 -0.08 -11.93
CA LEU A 375 13.80 -1.42 -12.21
C LEU A 375 14.56 -1.50 -13.53
N GLN A 376 14.14 -0.72 -14.53
CA GLN A 376 14.69 -0.75 -15.88
C GLN A 376 15.12 0.64 -16.41
N CYS A 377 14.98 1.69 -15.60
CA CYS A 377 15.28 3.05 -16.00
C CYS A 377 15.93 3.84 -14.87
N HIS A 378 16.97 4.58 -15.22
CA HIS A 378 17.67 5.52 -14.34
C HIS A 378 17.79 6.92 -14.96
N GLN A 379 17.14 7.16 -16.11
CA GLN A 379 17.16 8.42 -16.86
C GLN A 379 15.74 9.03 -16.85
N LEU A 380 15.56 10.18 -16.19
CA LEU A 380 14.32 10.92 -16.15
C LEU A 380 14.52 12.32 -16.72
N ILE A 381 13.65 12.70 -17.66
CA ILE A 381 13.69 14.02 -18.28
C ILE A 381 12.37 14.75 -17.95
N HIS A 382 12.47 15.90 -17.28
CA HIS A 382 11.39 16.87 -17.23
C HIS A 382 11.38 17.68 -18.52
N TYR A 383 10.51 17.31 -19.44
CA TYR A 383 10.30 18.07 -20.67
C TYR A 383 9.59 19.40 -20.38
N ASP A 384 8.64 19.40 -19.44
CA ASP A 384 8.13 20.59 -18.77
C ASP A 384 8.21 20.41 -17.25
N ILE A 385 8.34 21.54 -16.55
CA ILE A 385 8.44 21.57 -15.10
C ILE A 385 7.07 21.84 -14.53
N PRO A 386 6.58 20.99 -13.62
CA PRO A 386 5.39 21.34 -12.82
C PRO A 386 5.70 22.55 -11.92
N TRP A 387 4.73 23.42 -11.77
CA TRP A 387 4.83 24.55 -10.84
C TRP A 387 4.54 24.12 -9.38
N SER A 388 5.09 22.98 -9.01
CA SER A 388 4.88 22.36 -7.71
C SER A 388 6.08 21.48 -7.37
N LEU A 389 6.72 21.74 -6.22
CA LEU A 389 7.81 20.96 -5.68
C LEU A 389 7.38 19.52 -5.37
N ILE A 390 6.15 19.36 -4.85
CA ILE A 390 5.55 18.05 -4.59
C ILE A 390 5.52 17.19 -5.86
N ARG A 391 5.10 17.74 -7.00
CA ARG A 391 5.08 17.00 -8.27
C ARG A 391 6.46 16.68 -8.80
N ILE A 392 7.41 17.61 -8.64
CA ILE A 392 8.80 17.37 -9.05
C ILE A 392 9.35 16.19 -8.26
N GLU A 393 9.19 16.20 -6.95
CA GLU A 393 9.64 15.11 -6.06
C GLU A 393 8.93 13.78 -6.37
N GLN A 394 7.61 13.80 -6.58
CA GLN A 394 6.85 12.62 -6.97
C GLN A 394 7.35 12.01 -8.28
N ARG A 395 7.65 12.82 -9.31
CA ARG A 395 8.23 12.35 -10.58
C ARG A 395 9.63 11.77 -10.34
N ASN A 396 10.49 12.47 -9.61
CA ASN A 396 11.86 12.05 -9.30
C ASN A 396 11.88 10.71 -8.56
N GLY A 397 10.98 10.52 -7.60
CA GLY A 397 10.79 9.29 -6.85
C GLY A 397 10.37 8.08 -7.70
N ARG A 398 10.07 8.22 -8.99
CA ARG A 398 9.77 7.09 -9.89
C ARG A 398 11.01 6.32 -10.32
N ILE A 399 12.17 6.97 -10.35
CA ILE A 399 13.46 6.34 -10.64
C ILE A 399 14.42 6.38 -9.47
N ASP A 400 14.32 7.35 -8.56
CA ASP A 400 15.08 7.43 -7.31
C ASP A 400 14.33 6.72 -6.19
N ARG A 401 14.45 5.40 -6.16
CA ARG A 401 13.71 4.53 -5.22
C ARG A 401 14.57 3.35 -4.77
N TYR A 402 14.22 2.78 -3.62
CA TYR A 402 14.84 1.54 -3.13
C TYR A 402 14.82 0.42 -4.18
N GLY A 403 15.97 -0.22 -4.37
CA GLY A 403 16.19 -1.23 -5.40
C GLY A 403 16.77 -0.67 -6.72
N GLN A 404 16.95 0.65 -6.83
CA GLN A 404 17.65 1.27 -7.95
C GLN A 404 19.15 0.96 -7.92
N ARG A 405 19.65 0.28 -8.93
CA ARG A 405 21.05 -0.19 -9.01
C ARG A 405 21.99 0.80 -9.70
N HIS A 406 21.44 1.65 -10.53
CA HIS A 406 22.19 2.68 -11.27
C HIS A 406 21.91 4.04 -10.65
N ARG A 407 22.91 4.93 -10.67
CA ARG A 407 22.73 6.29 -10.14
C ARG A 407 21.66 7.03 -10.97
N PRO A 408 20.50 7.40 -10.36
CA PRO A 408 19.46 8.11 -11.09
C PRO A 408 19.99 9.45 -11.63
N GLN A 409 19.74 9.74 -12.91
CA GLN A 409 20.00 11.04 -13.52
C GLN A 409 18.68 11.72 -13.83
N ILE A 410 18.52 12.92 -13.31
CA ILE A 410 17.35 13.78 -13.55
C ILE A 410 17.82 14.95 -14.38
N THR A 411 17.21 15.14 -15.55
CA THR A 411 17.54 16.22 -16.48
C THR A 411 16.30 17.08 -16.71
N THR A 412 16.46 18.40 -16.68
CA THR A 412 15.39 19.35 -16.87
C THR A 412 15.67 20.23 -18.09
N LEU A 413 14.66 20.43 -18.94
CA LEU A 413 14.76 21.26 -20.14
C LEU A 413 13.96 22.54 -19.95
N LEU A 414 14.64 23.67 -19.82
CA LEU A 414 14.07 24.99 -19.64
C LEU A 414 14.29 25.85 -20.88
N LEU A 415 13.22 26.43 -21.45
CA LEU A 415 13.33 27.44 -22.50
C LEU A 415 13.78 28.76 -21.88
N GLU A 416 14.73 29.44 -22.55
CA GLU A 416 15.22 30.77 -22.20
C GLU A 416 14.89 31.73 -23.33
N PRO A 417 13.72 32.41 -23.30
CA PRO A 417 13.37 33.45 -24.26
C PRO A 417 14.31 34.67 -24.14
N SER A 418 14.46 35.43 -25.22
CA SER A 418 15.37 36.57 -25.27
C SER A 418 14.86 37.82 -24.55
N THR A 419 13.57 37.87 -24.22
CA THR A 419 12.96 39.07 -23.63
C THR A 419 13.16 39.12 -22.11
N GLU A 420 13.46 40.30 -21.58
CA GLU A 420 13.65 40.52 -20.14
C GLU A 420 12.41 40.10 -19.28
N SER A 421 11.22 40.20 -19.85
CA SER A 421 9.97 39.79 -19.16
C SER A 421 9.95 38.31 -18.80
N TRP A 422 10.59 37.42 -19.59
CA TRP A 422 10.66 36.00 -19.32
C TRP A 422 11.86 35.59 -18.46
N THR A 423 12.91 36.44 -18.38
CA THR A 423 14.12 36.13 -17.61
C THR A 423 13.77 35.90 -16.13
N GLY A 424 12.85 36.72 -15.58
CA GLY A 424 12.33 36.53 -14.23
C GLY A 424 11.63 35.18 -14.02
N ASP A 425 10.79 34.77 -14.97
CA ASP A 425 9.99 33.55 -14.88
C ASP A 425 10.89 32.30 -14.96
N VAL A 426 11.87 32.30 -15.87
CA VAL A 426 12.87 31.22 -15.97
C VAL A 426 13.73 31.14 -14.72
N HIS A 427 14.11 32.27 -14.14
CA HIS A 427 14.85 32.34 -12.87
C HIS A 427 14.04 31.69 -11.72
N VAL A 428 12.74 31.98 -11.61
CA VAL A 428 11.87 31.37 -10.59
C VAL A 428 11.87 29.83 -10.72
N LEU A 429 11.70 29.32 -11.94
CA LEU A 429 11.70 27.87 -12.19
C LEU A 429 13.06 27.23 -11.89
N THR A 430 14.15 27.88 -12.26
CA THR A 430 15.52 27.41 -11.95
C THR A 430 15.73 27.38 -10.44
N ARG A 431 15.29 28.41 -9.73
CA ARG A 431 15.41 28.50 -8.28
C ARG A 431 14.62 27.40 -7.56
N LEU A 432 13.44 27.05 -8.08
CA LEU A 432 12.65 25.92 -7.57
C LEU A 432 13.42 24.59 -7.65
N LEU A 433 14.07 24.34 -8.77
CA LEU A 433 14.85 23.11 -8.97
C LEU A 433 16.09 23.04 -8.07
N GLU A 434 16.80 24.15 -7.89
CA GLU A 434 17.93 24.26 -6.97
C GLU A 434 17.51 23.98 -5.52
N LYS A 435 16.37 24.53 -5.12
CA LYS A 435 15.80 24.32 -3.77
C LYS A 435 15.34 22.87 -3.56
N GLU A 436 14.72 22.24 -4.57
CA GLU A 436 14.38 20.81 -4.51
C GLU A 436 15.61 19.95 -4.28
N GLU A 437 16.68 20.20 -5.02
CA GLU A 437 17.94 19.45 -4.86
C GLU A 437 18.55 19.63 -3.46
N GLN A 438 18.53 20.85 -2.92
CA GLN A 438 19.00 21.14 -1.56
C GLN A 438 18.16 20.43 -0.51
N ALA A 439 16.83 20.48 -0.63
CA ALA A 439 15.92 19.81 0.29
C ALA A 439 16.03 18.30 0.25
N HIS A 440 16.13 17.73 -0.96
CA HIS A 440 16.35 16.30 -1.10
C HIS A 440 17.60 15.82 -0.38
N LYS A 441 18.70 16.57 -0.46
CA LYS A 441 19.96 16.24 0.22
C LYS A 441 19.88 16.39 1.75
N ALA A 442 19.21 17.44 2.23
CA ALA A 442 19.26 17.83 3.63
C ALA A 442 18.07 17.26 4.44
N LEU A 443 16.86 17.31 3.90
CA LEU A 443 15.63 17.01 4.62
C LEU A 443 14.94 15.73 4.11
N GLY A 444 15.29 15.26 2.92
CA GLY A 444 14.61 14.14 2.27
C GLY A 444 13.17 14.46 1.80
N ASP A 445 12.73 15.72 1.89
CA ASP A 445 11.38 16.20 1.53
C ASP A 445 11.41 17.67 1.09
N ALA A 446 11.04 17.93 -0.16
CA ALA A 446 11.05 19.28 -0.73
C ALA A 446 9.76 20.08 -0.42
N ALA A 447 8.65 19.42 -0.09
CA ALA A 447 7.36 20.07 0.19
C ALA A 447 7.43 21.03 1.39
N SER A 448 8.34 20.79 2.33
CA SER A 448 8.55 21.63 3.51
C SER A 448 9.07 23.04 3.19
N LEU A 449 9.72 23.25 2.03
CA LEU A 449 10.37 24.51 1.68
C LEU A 449 9.39 25.66 1.41
N MET A 450 8.23 25.36 0.84
CA MET A 450 7.21 26.38 0.53
C MET A 450 6.22 26.57 1.68
N GLY A 451 6.18 25.67 2.64
CA GLY A 451 5.13 25.63 3.66
C GLY A 451 3.74 25.39 3.06
N GLU A 452 3.68 25.06 1.78
CA GLU A 452 2.48 24.70 1.02
C GLU A 452 2.58 23.19 0.73
N TYR A 453 1.53 22.44 1.00
CA TYR A 453 1.57 20.98 0.92
C TYR A 453 0.46 20.41 0.03
N SER A 454 -0.07 21.26 -0.86
CA SER A 454 -0.93 20.84 -1.94
C SER A 454 -0.43 21.41 -3.26
N VAL A 455 -0.45 20.56 -4.28
CA VAL A 455 -0.07 20.94 -5.64
C VAL A 455 -0.79 22.21 -6.10
N ALA A 456 -2.10 22.32 -5.83
CA ALA A 456 -2.88 23.49 -6.24
C ALA A 456 -2.50 24.78 -5.47
N ALA A 457 -2.11 24.67 -4.19
CA ALA A 457 -1.64 25.82 -3.42
C ALA A 457 -0.26 26.27 -3.91
N GLU A 458 0.68 25.32 -4.10
CA GLU A 458 1.99 25.61 -4.68
C GLU A 458 1.89 26.26 -6.06
N GLU A 459 1.06 25.69 -6.97
CA GLU A 459 0.84 26.26 -8.31
C GLU A 459 0.26 27.68 -8.25
N ASN A 460 -0.61 27.98 -7.31
CA ASN A 460 -1.14 29.34 -7.13
C ASN A 460 -0.08 30.28 -6.60
N THR A 461 0.70 29.84 -5.61
CA THR A 461 1.76 30.62 -5.00
C THR A 461 2.88 30.92 -6.00
N ILE A 462 3.32 29.92 -6.77
CA ILE A 462 4.29 30.15 -7.87
C ILE A 462 3.73 31.08 -8.95
N ARG A 463 2.45 30.97 -9.25
CA ARG A 463 1.80 31.91 -10.19
C ARG A 463 1.81 33.35 -9.67
N ASP A 464 1.59 33.55 -8.38
CA ASP A 464 1.68 34.86 -7.75
C ASP A 464 3.10 35.42 -7.79
N VAL A 465 4.12 34.57 -7.65
CA VAL A 465 5.53 34.94 -7.84
C VAL A 465 5.79 35.32 -9.28
N LEU A 466 5.36 34.52 -10.25
CA LEU A 466 5.50 34.80 -11.69
C LEU A 466 4.75 36.08 -12.11
N ALA A 467 3.65 36.41 -11.45
CA ALA A 467 2.93 37.68 -11.64
C ALA A 467 3.59 38.88 -10.94
N HIS A 468 4.79 38.71 -10.39
CA HIS A 468 5.54 39.72 -9.62
C HIS A 468 4.80 40.27 -8.38
N ASN A 469 3.83 39.50 -7.86
CA ASN A 469 3.11 39.87 -6.64
C ASN A 469 3.87 39.48 -5.38
N ARG A 470 4.81 38.51 -5.47
CA ARG A 470 5.65 38.02 -4.38
C ARG A 470 7.08 37.75 -4.87
N ASP A 471 8.03 37.76 -3.93
CA ASP A 471 9.42 37.35 -4.19
C ASP A 471 9.56 35.83 -4.02
N VAL A 472 10.34 35.19 -4.89
CA VAL A 472 10.59 33.76 -4.88
C VAL A 472 11.30 33.31 -3.60
N ASP A 473 12.31 34.05 -3.13
CA ASP A 473 13.06 33.73 -1.94
C ASP A 473 12.26 33.94 -0.64
N ALA A 474 11.20 34.79 -0.70
CA ALA A 474 10.25 34.96 0.40
C ALA A 474 9.24 33.79 0.48
N VAL A 475 8.98 33.14 -0.65
CA VAL A 475 8.00 32.05 -0.76
C VAL A 475 8.64 30.68 -0.58
N VAL A 476 9.81 30.47 -1.17
CA VAL A 476 10.59 29.21 -1.07
C VAL A 476 11.74 29.43 -0.11
N LYS A 477 11.55 29.04 1.14
CA LYS A 477 12.53 29.25 2.23
C LYS A 477 13.82 28.46 2.00
N ASP A 478 14.92 28.95 2.55
CA ASP A 478 16.17 28.18 2.59
C ASP A 478 16.11 27.04 3.63
N VAL A 479 16.83 25.96 3.35
CA VAL A 479 16.93 24.80 4.25
C VAL A 479 17.51 25.21 5.60
N ASP A 480 18.48 26.15 5.61
CA ASP A 480 19.11 26.68 6.82
C ASP A 480 18.13 27.46 7.69
N ASP A 481 17.19 28.20 7.09
CA ASP A 481 16.15 28.95 7.81
C ASP A 481 15.14 28.02 8.48
N LEU A 482 14.81 26.90 7.85
CA LEU A 482 13.91 25.88 8.41
C LEU A 482 14.58 25.08 9.54
N ALA A 483 15.88 24.86 9.46
CA ALA A 483 16.66 24.20 10.50
C ALA A 483 16.84 25.07 11.75
N ALA A 484 16.78 26.42 11.62
CA ALA A 484 16.98 27.37 12.71
C ALA A 484 15.76 27.50 13.66
N ASP A 485 14.53 27.18 13.21
CA ASP A 485 13.32 27.22 14.06
C ASP A 485 12.42 25.98 13.87
N PRO A 486 12.80 24.84 14.49
CA PRO A 486 12.07 23.58 14.40
C PRO A 486 10.63 23.65 14.92
N HIS A 487 10.31 24.64 15.75
CA HIS A 487 8.99 24.75 16.40
C HIS A 487 7.92 25.43 15.55
N GLN A 488 8.30 26.13 14.48
CA GLN A 488 7.36 26.81 13.59
C GLN A 488 6.94 25.97 12.36
N SER A 489 7.68 24.90 12.05
CA SER A 489 7.39 24.01 10.93
C SER A 489 6.78 22.69 11.41
N LEU A 490 5.60 22.33 10.86
CA LEU A 490 5.00 21.01 11.11
C LEU A 490 5.90 19.88 10.60
N ALA A 491 6.69 20.12 9.54
CA ALA A 491 7.64 19.15 9.01
C ALA A 491 8.80 18.90 9.99
N ALA A 492 9.39 19.97 10.56
CA ALA A 492 10.41 19.85 11.59
C ALA A 492 9.87 19.18 12.87
N PHE A 493 8.60 19.43 13.19
CA PHE A 493 7.93 18.76 14.29
C PHE A 493 7.72 17.26 14.01
N LEU A 494 7.32 16.89 12.78
CA LEU A 494 7.20 15.49 12.36
C LEU A 494 8.55 14.78 12.30
N ASP A 495 9.64 15.47 11.93
CA ASP A 495 10.99 14.93 11.96
C ASP A 495 11.49 14.73 13.40
N MET A 496 11.15 15.64 14.31
CA MET A 496 11.44 15.48 15.74
C MET A 496 10.70 14.26 16.33
N ILE A 497 9.43 14.04 15.95
CA ILE A 497 8.68 12.85 16.34
C ILE A 497 9.30 11.60 15.72
N GLY A 498 9.65 11.63 14.43
CA GLY A 498 10.27 10.52 13.72
C GLY A 498 11.68 10.17 14.22
N SER A 499 12.37 11.12 14.81
CA SER A 499 13.71 10.97 15.41
C SER A 499 13.67 10.51 16.88
N GLN A 500 12.51 10.53 17.53
CA GLN A 500 12.39 9.91 18.83
C GLN A 500 12.50 8.39 18.66
N PRO A 501 13.38 7.71 19.37
CA PRO A 501 13.36 6.26 19.43
C PRO A 501 11.94 5.90 19.87
N GLY A 502 11.22 5.16 19.01
CA GLY A 502 9.94 4.56 19.40
C GLY A 502 10.10 3.88 20.75
N PRO A 503 9.01 3.68 21.52
CA PRO A 503 9.13 2.97 22.78
C PRO A 503 10.03 1.78 22.53
N GLN A 504 11.16 1.73 23.22
CA GLN A 504 12.12 0.63 23.08
C GLN A 504 11.26 -0.63 23.21
N ALA A 505 10.95 -1.25 22.11
CA ALA A 505 10.42 -2.60 22.15
C ALA A 505 11.42 -3.33 23.06
N ASP A 506 10.90 -3.91 24.13
CA ASP A 506 11.71 -4.83 24.92
C ASP A 506 12.38 -5.78 23.95
N THR A 507 13.60 -5.46 23.58
CA THR A 507 14.43 -6.25 22.66
C THR A 507 15.07 -7.42 23.42
N THR A 508 14.41 -7.90 24.47
CA THR A 508 14.61 -9.29 24.83
C THR A 508 14.15 -10.07 23.61
N PRO A 509 15.07 -10.68 22.83
CA PRO A 509 14.63 -11.56 21.76
C PRO A 509 13.69 -12.54 22.43
N GLU A 510 12.42 -12.53 22.03
CA GLU A 510 11.57 -13.70 22.32
C GLU A 510 12.43 -14.88 21.89
N PRO A 511 12.68 -15.85 22.79
CA PRO A 511 13.47 -17.02 22.43
C PRO A 511 12.82 -17.54 21.16
N GLU A 512 13.58 -17.61 20.07
CA GLU A 512 13.11 -18.15 18.80
C GLU A 512 12.40 -19.44 19.14
N ALA A 513 11.08 -19.42 19.07
CA ALA A 513 10.26 -20.56 19.42
C ALA A 513 10.62 -21.60 18.37
N ASP A 514 11.45 -22.55 18.79
CA ASP A 514 11.92 -23.62 17.93
C ASP A 514 10.67 -24.30 17.33
N PRO A 515 10.40 -24.16 16.01
CA PRO A 515 9.14 -24.56 15.40
C PRO A 515 8.97 -26.08 15.46
N LEU A 516 7.74 -26.57 15.56
CA LEU A 516 7.47 -28.02 15.59
C LEU A 516 7.95 -28.70 14.29
N TYR A 517 7.79 -28.03 13.16
CA TYR A 517 8.33 -28.39 11.86
C TYR A 517 9.47 -27.45 11.48
N ARG A 518 10.54 -27.98 10.90
CA ARG A 518 11.69 -27.16 10.48
C ARG A 518 11.31 -26.16 9.40
N THR A 519 10.45 -26.58 8.49
CA THR A 519 9.99 -25.74 7.36
C THR A 519 8.50 -25.91 7.12
N SER A 520 7.86 -24.89 6.50
CA SER A 520 6.46 -24.97 6.07
C SER A 520 6.20 -26.13 5.10
N VAL A 521 7.21 -26.51 4.29
CA VAL A 521 7.06 -27.64 3.36
C VAL A 521 7.06 -28.99 4.07
N ASP A 522 7.73 -29.12 5.19
CA ASP A 522 7.70 -30.38 5.96
C ASP A 522 6.31 -30.60 6.55
N PHE A 523 5.70 -29.54 7.11
CA PHE A 523 4.30 -29.58 7.54
C PHE A 523 3.36 -29.94 6.38
N LEU A 524 3.48 -29.23 5.23
CA LEU A 524 2.62 -29.45 4.08
C LEU A 524 2.76 -30.88 3.55
N SER A 525 3.98 -31.42 3.51
CA SER A 525 4.25 -32.77 3.04
C SER A 525 3.56 -33.83 3.91
N GLU A 526 3.62 -33.70 5.23
CA GLU A 526 2.94 -34.61 6.16
C GLU A 526 1.42 -34.44 6.09
N ALA A 527 0.91 -33.21 6.07
CA ALA A 527 -0.51 -32.95 5.98
C ALA A 527 -1.12 -33.52 4.69
N VAL A 528 -0.41 -33.41 3.56
CA VAL A 528 -0.85 -33.98 2.27
C VAL A 528 -0.74 -35.52 2.30
N ALA A 529 0.29 -36.08 2.90
CA ALA A 529 0.43 -37.55 3.05
C ALA A 529 -0.73 -38.13 3.87
N ASP A 530 -1.09 -37.47 4.98
CA ASP A 530 -2.23 -37.85 5.81
C ASP A 530 -3.55 -37.73 5.02
N ALA A 531 -3.79 -36.58 4.37
CA ALA A 531 -5.03 -36.31 3.63
C ALA A 531 -5.29 -37.27 2.45
N TYR A 532 -4.27 -37.96 1.96
CA TYR A 532 -4.35 -38.88 0.81
C TYR A 532 -3.88 -40.30 1.14
N ASP A 533 -3.83 -40.68 2.40
CA ASP A 533 -3.40 -42.04 2.87
C ASP A 533 -2.06 -42.51 2.24
N GLY A 534 -1.12 -41.58 2.08
CA GLY A 534 0.18 -41.85 1.44
C GLY A 534 0.18 -41.92 -0.09
N ASN A 535 -0.97 -41.71 -0.75
CA ASN A 535 -1.12 -41.77 -2.21
C ASN A 535 -0.98 -40.41 -2.91
N GLN A 536 -0.50 -39.38 -2.23
CA GLN A 536 -0.40 -37.99 -2.72
C GLN A 536 0.36 -37.85 -4.06
N SER A 537 1.33 -38.73 -4.34
CA SER A 537 2.12 -38.71 -5.57
C SER A 537 1.39 -39.27 -6.80
N GLN A 538 0.31 -39.99 -6.59
CA GLN A 538 -0.52 -40.47 -7.70
C GLN A 538 -1.19 -39.32 -8.45
N ALA A 539 -1.53 -39.56 -9.74
CA ALA A 539 -2.29 -38.61 -10.50
C ALA A 539 -3.70 -38.44 -9.92
N PRO A 540 -4.32 -37.23 -10.05
CA PRO A 540 -5.72 -37.04 -9.71
C PRO A 540 -6.60 -38.03 -10.52
N GLY A 541 -7.45 -38.79 -9.84
CA GLY A 541 -8.42 -39.70 -10.47
C GLY A 541 -9.78 -39.02 -10.68
N ASP A 542 -10.63 -39.65 -11.49
CA ASP A 542 -11.99 -39.20 -11.70
C ASP A 542 -12.82 -39.31 -10.41
N GLY A 543 -13.66 -38.29 -10.17
CA GLY A 543 -14.51 -38.23 -8.97
C GLY A 543 -13.81 -37.93 -7.66
N GLY A 544 -12.52 -37.45 -7.69
CA GLY A 544 -11.76 -37.07 -6.48
C GLY A 544 -11.01 -38.23 -5.81
N THR A 545 -10.94 -39.38 -6.47
CA THR A 545 -10.08 -40.52 -6.10
C THR A 545 -8.65 -40.29 -6.63
N GLY A 546 -7.63 -40.84 -5.99
CA GLY A 546 -6.22 -40.68 -6.39
C GLY A 546 -5.50 -39.59 -5.57
N GLY A 547 -4.34 -39.17 -6.06
CA GLY A 547 -3.50 -38.19 -5.40
C GLY A 547 -3.63 -36.79 -6.01
N ILE A 548 -2.56 -35.99 -5.84
CA ILE A 548 -2.40 -34.64 -6.38
C ILE A 548 -1.13 -34.50 -7.23
N SER A 549 -0.55 -35.59 -7.70
CA SER A 549 0.73 -35.59 -8.43
C SER A 549 1.84 -34.85 -7.64
N TRP A 550 1.90 -35.03 -6.32
CA TRP A 550 2.86 -34.38 -5.48
C TRP A 550 4.31 -34.74 -5.83
N GLN A 551 5.12 -33.73 -6.10
CA GLN A 551 6.53 -33.88 -6.44
C GLN A 551 7.36 -32.85 -5.64
N ARG A 552 8.45 -33.31 -5.02
CA ARG A 552 9.40 -32.45 -4.31
C ARG A 552 10.74 -32.47 -5.05
N PHE A 553 11.31 -31.30 -5.30
CA PHE A 553 12.61 -31.06 -5.94
C PHE A 553 13.53 -30.37 -4.91
N PRO A 554 14.20 -31.16 -4.05
CA PRO A 554 15.02 -30.60 -2.95
C PRO A 554 16.18 -29.73 -3.44
N GLU A 555 16.85 -30.14 -4.52
CA GLU A 555 17.98 -29.41 -5.11
C GLU A 555 17.59 -28.04 -5.68
N GLU A 556 16.36 -27.95 -6.21
CA GLU A 556 15.80 -26.73 -6.79
C GLU A 556 15.02 -25.90 -5.76
N HIS A 557 14.88 -26.40 -4.53
CA HIS A 557 14.02 -25.82 -3.50
C HIS A 557 12.58 -25.58 -3.95
N LEU A 558 12.01 -26.54 -4.72
CA LEU A 558 10.66 -26.45 -5.29
C LEU A 558 9.79 -27.64 -4.89
N VAL A 559 8.49 -27.37 -4.88
CA VAL A 559 7.43 -28.39 -4.77
C VAL A 559 6.41 -28.12 -5.86
N ARG A 560 5.94 -29.17 -6.52
CA ARG A 560 4.90 -29.08 -7.56
C ARG A 560 3.79 -30.09 -7.30
N PHE A 561 2.55 -29.66 -7.56
CA PHE A 561 1.38 -30.52 -7.44
C PHE A 561 0.19 -29.98 -8.23
N VAL A 562 -0.83 -30.80 -8.42
CA VAL A 562 -2.11 -30.40 -9.06
C VAL A 562 -3.09 -30.01 -7.96
N PRO A 563 -3.53 -28.75 -7.86
CA PRO A 563 -4.48 -28.34 -6.83
C PRO A 563 -5.80 -29.12 -6.93
N PRO A 564 -6.28 -29.74 -5.84
CA PRO A 564 -7.58 -30.41 -5.82
C PRO A 564 -8.74 -29.39 -5.85
N PRO A 565 -9.99 -29.81 -6.17
CA PRO A 565 -11.12 -28.90 -6.39
C PRO A 565 -11.40 -27.94 -5.24
N ASP A 566 -11.29 -28.38 -4.00
CA ASP A 566 -11.49 -27.56 -2.80
C ASP A 566 -10.39 -26.48 -2.63
N LEU A 567 -9.14 -26.81 -2.97
CA LEU A 567 -8.05 -25.84 -3.02
C LEU A 567 -8.20 -24.88 -4.19
N ARG A 568 -8.58 -25.33 -5.38
CA ARG A 568 -8.82 -24.45 -6.54
C ARG A 568 -9.80 -23.33 -6.20
N THR A 569 -10.90 -23.65 -5.52
CA THR A 569 -11.89 -22.65 -5.09
C THR A 569 -11.27 -21.61 -4.13
N ARG A 570 -10.35 -22.03 -3.26
CA ARG A 570 -9.59 -21.08 -2.39
C ARG A 570 -8.60 -20.23 -3.16
N LEU A 571 -7.98 -20.79 -4.19
CA LEU A 571 -7.01 -20.08 -5.03
C LEU A 571 -7.65 -19.08 -6.00
N GLU A 572 -8.98 -19.14 -6.25
CA GLU A 572 -9.71 -18.14 -7.05
C GLU A 572 -9.63 -16.71 -6.49
N VAL A 573 -9.19 -16.52 -5.25
CA VAL A 573 -8.94 -15.19 -4.67
C VAL A 573 -7.62 -14.57 -5.12
N LEU A 574 -6.73 -15.36 -5.75
CA LEU A 574 -5.45 -14.89 -6.27
C LEU A 574 -5.67 -13.98 -7.49
N PRO A 575 -4.69 -13.14 -7.86
CA PRO A 575 -4.79 -12.28 -9.04
C PRO A 575 -5.09 -13.07 -10.31
N ASP A 576 -6.12 -12.66 -11.06
CA ASP A 576 -6.56 -13.34 -12.28
C ASP A 576 -5.42 -13.49 -13.31
N SER A 577 -4.57 -12.47 -13.42
CA SER A 577 -3.40 -12.48 -14.30
C SER A 577 -2.37 -13.55 -13.88
N TYR A 578 -2.15 -13.74 -12.57
CA TYR A 578 -1.28 -14.80 -12.05
C TYR A 578 -1.85 -16.18 -12.35
N LEU A 579 -3.14 -16.39 -12.03
CA LEU A 579 -3.82 -17.67 -12.26
C LEU A 579 -3.76 -18.10 -13.73
N THR A 580 -3.96 -17.13 -14.64
CA THR A 580 -4.01 -17.38 -16.09
C THR A 580 -2.63 -17.57 -16.68
N GLN A 581 -1.68 -16.65 -16.40
CA GLN A 581 -0.37 -16.67 -17.03
C GLN A 581 0.52 -17.82 -16.53
N ARG A 582 0.37 -18.23 -15.28
CA ARG A 582 1.15 -19.34 -14.68
C ARG A 582 0.37 -20.65 -14.55
N HIS A 583 -0.86 -20.70 -15.07
CA HIS A 583 -1.72 -21.91 -15.06
C HIS A 583 -1.85 -22.56 -13.68
N VAL A 584 -1.89 -21.74 -12.62
CA VAL A 584 -1.80 -22.15 -11.21
C VAL A 584 -2.85 -23.18 -10.82
N LEU A 585 -4.05 -23.09 -11.39
CA LEU A 585 -5.14 -24.04 -11.11
C LEU A 585 -4.94 -25.41 -11.77
N SER A 586 -4.04 -25.52 -12.75
CA SER A 586 -3.73 -26.79 -13.42
C SER A 586 -2.46 -27.44 -12.85
N SER A 587 -1.48 -26.63 -12.46
CA SER A 587 -0.24 -27.07 -11.85
C SER A 587 0.33 -25.94 -11.00
N MET A 588 0.43 -26.17 -9.70
CA MET A 588 0.97 -25.19 -8.77
C MET A 588 2.40 -25.53 -8.41
N THR A 589 3.31 -24.56 -8.53
CA THR A 589 4.70 -24.68 -8.10
C THR A 589 4.96 -23.72 -6.94
N LEU A 590 5.57 -24.21 -5.86
CA LEU A 590 5.89 -23.44 -4.66
C LEU A 590 7.41 -23.49 -4.40
N ALA A 591 7.96 -22.33 -4.06
CA ALA A 591 9.34 -22.23 -3.57
C ALA A 591 9.36 -22.49 -2.06
N THR A 592 10.26 -23.38 -1.65
CA THR A 592 10.36 -23.81 -0.23
C THR A 592 11.24 -22.88 0.60
N THR A 593 12.03 -22.04 -0.05
CA THR A 593 12.86 -21.00 0.58
C THR A 593 12.55 -19.63 0.03
N ARG A 594 12.71 -18.61 0.89
CA ARG A 594 12.52 -17.22 0.47
C ARG A 594 13.55 -16.78 -0.57
N GLN A 595 14.79 -17.24 -0.42
CA GLN A 595 15.86 -16.92 -1.37
C GLN A 595 15.53 -17.38 -2.79
N GLU A 596 14.98 -18.60 -2.94
CA GLU A 596 14.58 -19.11 -4.24
C GLU A 596 13.39 -18.36 -4.82
N ALA A 597 12.38 -18.07 -4.00
CA ALA A 597 11.25 -17.26 -4.44
C ALA A 597 11.67 -15.85 -4.91
N ASP A 598 12.56 -15.18 -4.17
CA ASP A 598 13.12 -13.88 -4.55
C ASP A 598 13.93 -13.96 -5.85
N ARG A 599 14.67 -15.06 -6.05
CA ARG A 599 15.39 -15.32 -7.30
C ARG A 599 14.42 -15.47 -8.48
N LEU A 600 13.37 -16.27 -8.31
CA LEU A 600 12.36 -16.51 -9.34
C LEU A 600 11.54 -15.24 -9.63
N LEU A 601 11.22 -14.44 -8.62
CA LEU A 601 10.57 -13.14 -8.81
C LEU A 601 11.46 -12.16 -9.59
N LYS A 602 12.77 -12.11 -9.30
CA LYS A 602 13.71 -11.32 -10.10
C LYS A 602 13.83 -11.83 -11.53
N ASN A 603 13.83 -13.13 -11.71
CA ASN A 603 13.93 -13.74 -13.05
C ASN A 603 12.66 -13.49 -13.88
N SER A 604 11.47 -13.40 -13.27
CA SER A 604 10.24 -13.13 -14.01
C SER A 604 10.26 -11.79 -14.77
N LEU A 605 11.05 -10.83 -14.30
CA LEU A 605 11.27 -9.55 -15.01
C LEU A 605 12.12 -9.70 -16.30
N ASN A 606 12.86 -10.80 -16.41
CA ASN A 606 13.71 -11.14 -17.55
C ASN A 606 13.14 -12.30 -18.39
N ASP A 607 11.94 -12.79 -18.04
CA ASP A 607 11.31 -13.93 -18.69
C ASP A 607 10.77 -13.56 -20.07
N GLU A 608 11.13 -14.34 -21.08
CA GLU A 608 10.66 -14.18 -22.47
C GLU A 608 9.16 -14.47 -22.63
N SER A 609 8.52 -15.12 -21.63
CA SER A 609 7.07 -15.38 -21.63
C SER A 609 6.23 -14.10 -21.50
N GLY A 610 6.85 -12.97 -21.16
CA GLY A 610 6.17 -11.70 -20.97
C GLY A 610 5.34 -11.59 -19.68
N SER A 611 5.51 -12.54 -18.74
CA SER A 611 4.81 -12.53 -17.45
C SER A 611 5.68 -11.88 -16.37
N SER A 612 5.13 -10.92 -15.64
CA SER A 612 5.76 -10.34 -14.44
C SER A 612 5.60 -11.21 -13.19
N TRP A 613 4.83 -12.30 -13.27
CA TRP A 613 4.60 -13.23 -12.17
C TRP A 613 5.69 -14.28 -12.06
N PRO A 614 6.15 -14.64 -10.85
CA PRO A 614 7.15 -15.68 -10.67
C PRO A 614 6.62 -17.07 -11.08
N GLU A 615 7.50 -17.97 -11.48
CA GLU A 615 7.14 -19.36 -11.80
C GLU A 615 6.72 -20.15 -10.57
N ALA A 616 7.32 -19.88 -9.42
CA ALA A 616 6.95 -20.45 -8.13
C ALA A 616 6.81 -19.35 -7.08
N HIS A 617 5.82 -19.53 -6.22
CA HIS A 617 5.54 -18.61 -5.12
C HIS A 617 6.12 -19.16 -3.81
N TYR A 618 6.56 -18.27 -2.91
CA TYR A 618 7.08 -18.68 -1.60
C TYR A 618 5.98 -19.37 -0.78
N LEU A 619 6.30 -20.50 -0.18
CA LEU A 619 5.42 -21.17 0.78
C LEU A 619 5.64 -20.57 2.18
N GLY A 620 5.21 -19.32 2.35
CA GLY A 620 5.30 -18.63 3.63
C GLY A 620 4.15 -18.98 4.59
N PRO A 621 4.25 -18.58 5.86
CA PRO A 621 3.27 -18.95 6.90
C PRO A 621 1.82 -18.51 6.65
N LEU A 622 1.62 -17.50 5.80
CA LEU A 622 0.28 -16.98 5.45
C LEU A 622 -0.23 -17.50 4.10
N HIS A 623 0.47 -18.45 3.50
CA HIS A 623 0.11 -18.96 2.18
C HIS A 623 -1.19 -19.78 2.23
N PRO A 624 -2.18 -19.55 1.33
CA PRO A 624 -3.49 -20.22 1.34
C PRO A 624 -3.44 -21.76 1.31
N VAL A 625 -2.36 -22.32 0.77
CA VAL A 625 -2.14 -23.77 0.72
C VAL A 625 -1.93 -24.36 2.11
N LEU A 626 -1.25 -23.63 3.01
CA LEU A 626 -1.08 -24.06 4.39
C LEU A 626 -2.39 -24.03 5.17
N ASP A 627 -3.18 -22.98 4.99
CA ASP A 627 -4.53 -22.90 5.58
C ASP A 627 -5.43 -24.04 5.08
N TRP A 628 -5.37 -24.34 3.77
CA TRP A 628 -6.09 -25.48 3.19
C TRP A 628 -5.64 -26.80 3.80
N ALA A 629 -4.33 -27.03 3.91
CA ALA A 629 -3.77 -28.26 4.46
C ALA A 629 -4.17 -28.44 5.93
N ALA A 630 -4.07 -27.38 6.73
CA ALA A 630 -4.49 -27.39 8.13
C ALA A 630 -6.00 -27.69 8.28
N ASP A 631 -6.85 -27.02 7.50
CA ASP A 631 -8.30 -27.26 7.51
C ASP A 631 -8.64 -28.69 7.05
N ARG A 632 -7.90 -29.24 6.11
CA ARG A 632 -8.13 -30.60 5.63
C ARG A 632 -7.81 -31.63 6.73
N CYS A 633 -6.68 -31.47 7.43
CA CYS A 633 -6.36 -32.29 8.61
C CYS A 633 -7.43 -32.12 9.71
N LEU A 634 -7.84 -30.89 10.00
CA LEU A 634 -8.88 -30.61 11.00
C LEU A 634 -10.25 -31.20 10.59
N SER A 635 -10.56 -31.31 9.31
CA SER A 635 -11.85 -31.82 8.85
C SER A 635 -12.04 -33.32 9.11
N ALA A 636 -10.96 -34.06 9.30
CA ALA A 636 -10.97 -35.46 9.72
C ALA A 636 -11.30 -35.61 11.21
N LEU A 637 -11.25 -34.50 11.98
CA LEU A 637 -11.49 -34.47 13.41
C LEU A 637 -12.89 -33.97 13.70
N SER A 638 -13.64 -34.66 14.55
CA SER A 638 -14.96 -34.22 15.01
C SER A 638 -14.84 -32.99 15.90
N ARG A 639 -15.77 -32.03 15.80
CA ARG A 639 -15.71 -30.71 16.48
C ARG A 639 -15.66 -30.77 18.00
N ASN A 640 -16.15 -31.84 18.60
CA ASN A 640 -16.28 -31.99 20.07
C ASN A 640 -15.41 -33.13 20.61
N GLU A 641 -14.48 -33.65 19.83
CA GLU A 641 -13.60 -34.73 20.23
C GLU A 641 -12.24 -34.18 20.70
N ILE A 642 -11.73 -34.80 21.75
CA ILE A 642 -10.39 -34.57 22.29
C ILE A 642 -9.66 -35.90 22.18
N PHE A 643 -8.53 -35.91 21.51
CA PHE A 643 -7.77 -37.12 21.24
C PHE A 643 -6.93 -37.50 22.43
N ALA A 644 -6.78 -38.82 22.63
CA ALA A 644 -5.80 -39.39 23.51
C ALA A 644 -4.65 -39.96 22.65
N VAL A 645 -3.44 -39.50 22.91
CA VAL A 645 -2.24 -39.90 22.17
C VAL A 645 -1.12 -40.26 23.15
N ARG A 646 -0.20 -41.10 22.72
CA ARG A 646 1.00 -41.43 23.50
C ARG A 646 2.05 -40.37 23.32
N GLY A 647 2.78 -40.08 24.43
CA GLY A 647 3.86 -39.11 24.42
C GLY A 647 4.92 -39.43 25.45
N THR A 648 5.92 -38.58 25.56
CA THR A 648 7.01 -38.70 26.54
C THR A 648 6.59 -38.02 27.84
N VAL A 649 5.59 -38.58 28.51
CA VAL A 649 5.08 -38.12 29.80
C VAL A 649 5.11 -39.24 30.83
N ALA A 650 5.31 -38.88 32.11
CA ALA A 650 5.27 -39.84 33.20
C ALA A 650 3.83 -40.18 33.64
N HIS A 651 2.95 -39.23 33.57
CA HIS A 651 1.54 -39.30 33.99
C HIS A 651 0.61 -38.75 32.93
N PRO A 652 -0.67 -39.14 32.90
CA PRO A 652 -1.65 -38.55 32.00
C PRO A 652 -1.65 -37.04 32.12
N THR A 653 -1.55 -36.37 30.99
CA THR A 653 -1.40 -34.91 30.88
C THR A 653 -2.40 -34.36 29.91
N VAL A 654 -3.19 -33.35 30.31
CA VAL A 654 -4.12 -32.66 29.42
C VAL A 654 -3.50 -31.36 28.95
N LEU A 655 -3.43 -31.15 27.64
CA LEU A 655 -2.98 -29.93 27.02
C LEU A 655 -4.15 -28.99 26.79
N LEU A 656 -4.01 -27.71 27.18
CA LEU A 656 -5.09 -26.73 27.11
C LEU A 656 -4.58 -25.37 26.64
N VAL A 657 -5.49 -24.60 26.08
CA VAL A 657 -5.29 -23.17 25.85
C VAL A 657 -6.32 -22.37 26.63
N GLY A 658 -5.84 -21.43 27.44
CA GLY A 658 -6.67 -20.44 28.11
C GLY A 658 -6.64 -19.12 27.29
N THR A 659 -7.79 -18.53 27.01
CA THR A 659 -7.89 -17.25 26.32
C THR A 659 -8.72 -16.26 27.10
N ILE A 660 -8.31 -14.99 27.03
CA ILE A 660 -9.09 -13.85 27.53
C ILE A 660 -9.55 -13.09 26.29
N THR A 661 -10.84 -12.85 26.21
CA THR A 661 -11.44 -12.09 25.11
C THR A 661 -12.03 -10.78 25.61
N ASN A 662 -12.12 -9.78 24.72
CA ASN A 662 -12.90 -8.57 24.95
C ASN A 662 -14.39 -8.83 24.68
N LYS A 663 -15.24 -7.80 24.90
CA LYS A 663 -16.71 -7.90 24.65
C LYS A 663 -17.06 -8.18 23.19
N ARG A 664 -16.13 -7.95 22.26
CA ARG A 664 -16.27 -8.27 20.84
C ARG A 664 -15.86 -9.72 20.49
N GLY A 665 -15.38 -10.47 21.48
CA GLY A 665 -14.89 -11.84 21.28
C GLY A 665 -13.46 -11.92 20.72
N GLN A 666 -12.75 -10.81 20.63
CA GLN A 666 -11.36 -10.79 20.16
C GLN A 666 -10.42 -11.23 21.30
N VAL A 667 -9.44 -12.05 20.99
CA VAL A 667 -8.45 -12.54 21.95
C VAL A 667 -7.51 -11.41 22.36
N ILE A 668 -7.47 -11.10 23.65
CA ILE A 668 -6.53 -10.15 24.25
C ILE A 668 -5.22 -10.85 24.63
N SER A 669 -5.36 -12.05 25.23
CA SER A 669 -4.23 -12.87 25.69
C SER A 669 -4.57 -14.35 25.55
N ALA A 670 -3.54 -15.15 25.24
CA ALA A 670 -3.61 -16.59 25.22
C ALA A 670 -2.50 -17.18 26.10
N VAL A 671 -2.83 -18.21 26.86
CA VAL A 671 -1.91 -18.93 27.74
C VAL A 671 -1.97 -20.40 27.38
N TRP A 672 -0.85 -20.97 27.02
CA TRP A 672 -0.68 -22.41 26.76
C TRP A 672 -0.29 -23.09 28.06
N MET A 673 -0.91 -24.23 28.38
CA MET A 673 -0.63 -24.92 29.62
C MET A 673 -0.93 -26.42 29.54
N SER A 674 -0.18 -27.16 30.31
CA SER A 674 -0.38 -28.59 30.55
C SER A 674 -0.91 -28.80 31.97
N VAL A 675 -1.85 -29.72 32.13
CA VAL A 675 -2.33 -30.15 33.43
C VAL A 675 -1.96 -31.61 33.63
N ILE A 676 -1.07 -31.85 34.57
CA ILE A 676 -0.44 -33.15 34.86
C ILE A 676 -1.17 -33.82 36.00
N PHE A 677 -1.57 -35.08 35.84
CA PHE A 677 -2.29 -35.89 36.83
C PHE A 677 -1.32 -36.89 37.47
N ASP A 678 -0.53 -36.36 38.40
CA ASP A 678 0.39 -37.17 39.20
C ASP A 678 -0.38 -37.77 40.40
N PRO A 679 -0.41 -39.12 40.58
CA PRO A 679 -1.09 -39.77 41.72
C PRO A 679 -0.49 -39.39 43.08
N GLU A 680 0.78 -38.95 43.12
CA GLU A 680 1.44 -38.52 44.37
C GLU A 680 1.05 -37.11 44.81
N GLU A 681 0.47 -36.33 43.92
CA GLU A 681 0.06 -34.96 44.19
C GLU A 681 -1.43 -34.91 44.62
N PHE A 682 -1.73 -34.04 45.59
CA PHE A 682 -3.11 -33.87 46.08
C PHE A 682 -4.06 -33.25 45.03
N GLN A 683 -3.54 -32.46 44.12
CA GLN A 683 -4.29 -31.85 43.04
C GLN A 683 -3.45 -31.87 41.74
N PRO A 684 -4.10 -31.91 40.56
CA PRO A 684 -3.40 -31.83 39.30
C PRO A 684 -2.56 -30.53 39.18
N VAL A 685 -1.31 -30.68 38.66
CA VAL A 685 -0.35 -29.61 38.57
C VAL A 685 -0.50 -28.89 37.22
N VAL A 686 -0.58 -27.56 37.25
CA VAL A 686 -0.61 -26.73 36.04
C VAL A 686 0.79 -26.27 35.70
N ASP A 687 1.26 -26.65 34.53
CA ASP A 687 2.56 -26.25 33.98
C ASP A 687 2.32 -25.33 32.77
N PRO A 688 2.64 -24.02 32.86
CA PRO A 688 2.49 -23.08 31.76
C PRO A 688 3.64 -23.22 30.77
N ALA A 689 3.33 -23.07 29.48
CA ALA A 689 4.30 -23.07 28.38
C ALA A 689 4.36 -21.70 27.68
N PRO A 690 5.55 -21.25 27.26
CA PRO A 690 5.71 -19.97 26.58
C PRO A 690 5.06 -19.95 25.18
N SER A 691 4.84 -21.10 24.55
CA SER A 691 4.21 -21.23 23.24
C SER A 691 3.54 -22.58 23.06
N SER A 692 2.66 -22.70 22.07
CA SER A 692 2.06 -23.98 21.67
C SER A 692 3.11 -25.02 21.27
N ALA A 693 4.15 -24.60 20.55
CA ALA A 693 5.25 -25.48 20.14
C ALA A 693 6.04 -26.01 21.36
N ALA A 694 6.34 -25.13 22.33
CA ALA A 694 7.02 -25.52 23.56
C ALA A 694 6.16 -26.53 24.37
N MET A 695 4.84 -26.29 24.48
CA MET A 695 3.93 -27.21 25.14
C MET A 695 3.90 -28.59 24.47
N LEU A 696 3.81 -28.65 23.16
CA LEU A 696 3.80 -29.90 22.38
C LEU A 696 5.13 -30.66 22.52
N ARG A 697 6.25 -29.95 22.49
CA ARG A 697 7.59 -30.60 22.68
C ARG A 697 7.80 -31.15 24.07
N ALA A 698 7.31 -30.45 25.09
CA ALA A 698 7.40 -30.91 26.47
C ALA A 698 6.80 -32.32 26.66
N VAL A 699 5.82 -32.66 25.85
CA VAL A 699 5.17 -33.99 25.85
C VAL A 699 5.69 -34.94 24.75
N GLY A 700 6.79 -34.59 24.05
CA GLY A 700 7.50 -35.44 23.09
C GLY A 700 7.12 -35.25 21.63
N PHE A 701 6.22 -34.34 21.26
CA PHE A 701 5.92 -34.03 19.86
C PHE A 701 7.11 -33.37 19.16
N GLY A 702 7.30 -33.67 17.88
CA GLY A 702 8.48 -33.25 17.11
C GLY A 702 9.66 -34.27 17.18
N GLN A 703 9.52 -35.32 17.94
CA GLN A 703 10.41 -36.48 17.97
C GLN A 703 9.76 -37.67 17.27
N GLN A 704 10.54 -38.65 16.85
CA GLN A 704 9.99 -39.92 16.39
C GLN A 704 9.39 -40.69 17.58
N LEU A 705 8.07 -40.73 17.65
CA LEU A 705 7.30 -41.46 18.64
C LEU A 705 6.80 -42.77 18.04
N ASN A 706 6.96 -43.86 18.76
CA ASN A 706 6.35 -45.13 18.42
C ASN A 706 4.87 -45.07 18.83
N ASN A 707 3.93 -45.21 17.87
CA ASN A 707 2.50 -45.33 18.17
C ASN A 707 2.07 -46.80 17.98
N PRO A 708 2.01 -47.60 19.06
CA PRO A 708 1.68 -49.03 18.97
C PRO A 708 0.18 -49.28 18.71
N GLY A 709 -0.67 -48.26 18.66
CA GLY A 709 -2.09 -48.39 18.39
C GLY A 709 -2.98 -47.56 19.33
N PRO A 710 -4.30 -47.76 19.35
CA PRO A 710 -5.24 -47.00 20.14
C PRO A 710 -4.98 -47.13 21.65
N VAL A 711 -5.40 -46.09 22.40
CA VAL A 711 -5.32 -46.08 23.87
C VAL A 711 -6.48 -46.86 24.45
N ASP A 712 -6.23 -47.73 25.42
CA ASP A 712 -7.27 -48.43 26.19
C ASP A 712 -7.94 -47.50 27.20
N ASP A 713 -9.16 -47.85 27.63
CA ASP A 713 -9.93 -47.15 28.68
C ASP A 713 -10.04 -45.61 28.51
N LEU A 714 -10.60 -45.16 27.38
CA LEU A 714 -10.88 -43.74 27.14
C LEU A 714 -11.83 -43.14 28.17
N SER A 715 -12.67 -43.95 28.85
CA SER A 715 -13.63 -43.47 29.85
C SER A 715 -12.93 -42.85 31.05
N ALA A 716 -11.86 -43.51 31.56
CA ALA A 716 -11.05 -42.99 32.65
C ALA A 716 -10.35 -41.66 32.26
N LEU A 717 -9.86 -41.53 31.04
CA LEU A 717 -9.25 -40.31 30.55
C LEU A 717 -10.24 -39.18 30.37
N GLN A 718 -11.48 -39.49 29.99
CA GLN A 718 -12.55 -38.51 29.85
C GLN A 718 -12.89 -37.78 31.17
N GLU A 719 -12.80 -38.47 32.31
CA GLU A 719 -13.03 -37.93 33.64
C GLU A 719 -11.98 -36.88 34.07
N LEU A 720 -10.76 -36.94 33.47
CA LEU A 720 -9.70 -35.98 33.76
C LEU A 720 -9.98 -34.58 33.17
N ILE A 721 -10.72 -34.49 32.05
CA ILE A 721 -10.92 -33.26 31.30
C ILE A 721 -11.63 -32.18 32.14
N PRO A 722 -12.75 -32.43 32.83
CA PRO A 722 -13.41 -31.41 33.67
C PRO A 722 -12.53 -30.93 34.83
N GLN A 723 -11.65 -31.78 35.34
CA GLN A 723 -10.71 -31.42 36.42
C GLN A 723 -9.59 -30.51 35.83
N ALA A 724 -9.00 -30.90 34.70
CA ALA A 724 -8.03 -30.08 34.01
C ALA A 724 -8.56 -28.68 33.67
N VAL A 725 -9.78 -28.60 33.14
CA VAL A 725 -10.42 -27.32 32.81
C VAL A 725 -10.59 -26.43 34.02
N ARG A 726 -10.97 -27.01 35.19
CA ARG A 726 -11.09 -26.25 36.44
C ARG A 726 -9.77 -25.69 36.94
N GLN A 727 -8.70 -26.52 36.94
CA GLN A 727 -7.36 -26.11 37.39
C GLN A 727 -6.77 -25.06 36.46
N ALA A 728 -6.84 -25.31 35.17
CA ALA A 728 -6.42 -24.34 34.14
C ALA A 728 -7.19 -23.02 34.23
N GLY A 729 -8.49 -23.07 34.53
CA GLY A 729 -9.33 -21.87 34.75
C GLY A 729 -8.93 -21.05 35.98
N GLN A 730 -8.54 -21.71 37.08
CA GLN A 730 -8.00 -21.04 38.28
C GLN A 730 -6.65 -20.38 37.99
N TYR A 731 -5.75 -21.09 37.30
CA TYR A 731 -4.47 -20.55 36.89
C TYR A 731 -4.64 -19.34 35.94
N LEU A 732 -5.47 -19.47 34.91
CA LEU A 732 -5.80 -18.38 34.00
C LEU A 732 -6.35 -17.13 34.73
N ALA A 733 -7.17 -17.33 35.75
CA ALA A 733 -7.69 -16.25 36.58
C ALA A 733 -6.61 -15.52 37.38
N GLN A 734 -5.53 -16.20 37.77
CA GLN A 734 -4.41 -15.57 38.48
C GLN A 734 -3.52 -14.76 37.51
N VAL A 735 -3.09 -15.38 36.40
CA VAL A 735 -2.20 -14.75 35.41
C VAL A 735 -2.89 -13.59 34.69
N SER A 736 -4.19 -13.69 34.45
CA SER A 736 -4.94 -12.67 33.75
C SER A 736 -5.16 -11.37 34.56
N ARG A 737 -4.90 -11.35 35.85
CA ARG A 737 -5.12 -10.15 36.68
C ARG A 737 -4.25 -8.96 36.23
N ALA A 738 -2.96 -9.20 35.95
CA ALA A 738 -2.07 -8.16 35.48
C ALA A 738 -2.52 -7.60 34.10
N THR A 739 -2.83 -8.49 33.15
CA THR A 739 -3.33 -8.10 31.82
C THR A 739 -4.67 -7.37 31.88
N GLN A 740 -5.55 -7.78 32.81
CA GLN A 740 -6.83 -7.08 33.03
C GLN A 740 -6.61 -5.69 33.61
N GLN A 741 -5.76 -5.55 34.61
CA GLN A 741 -5.44 -4.25 35.22
C GLN A 741 -4.82 -3.29 34.22
N ASP A 742 -3.88 -3.75 33.40
CA ASP A 742 -3.28 -2.94 32.34
C ASP A 742 -4.33 -2.49 31.30
N ALA A 743 -5.18 -3.42 30.85
CA ALA A 743 -6.26 -3.10 29.92
C ALA A 743 -7.29 -2.12 30.53
N GLU A 744 -7.64 -2.29 31.79
CA GLU A 744 -8.55 -1.41 32.53
C GLU A 744 -7.93 0.00 32.72
N GLN A 745 -6.64 0.09 33.02
CA GLN A 745 -5.92 1.37 33.12
C GLN A 745 -5.91 2.12 31.78
N ARG A 746 -5.67 1.44 30.67
CA ARG A 746 -5.72 2.05 29.33
C ARG A 746 -7.13 2.56 29.01
N VAL A 747 -8.16 1.77 29.29
CA VAL A 747 -9.57 2.17 29.11
C VAL A 747 -9.91 3.38 29.98
N GLN A 748 -9.43 3.43 31.22
CA GLN A 748 -9.63 4.58 32.12
C GLN A 748 -8.95 5.84 31.62
N GLY A 749 -7.68 5.74 31.23
CA GLY A 749 -6.92 6.86 30.66
C GLY A 749 -7.63 7.45 29.43
N TRP A 750 -8.12 6.60 28.57
CA TRP A 750 -8.83 7.01 27.36
C TRP A 750 -10.21 7.63 27.66
N ASN A 751 -10.98 7.07 28.58
CA ASN A 751 -12.23 7.68 29.02
C ASN A 751 -12.01 9.09 29.60
N GLN A 752 -10.90 9.30 30.30
CA GLN A 752 -10.54 10.61 30.85
C GLN A 752 -10.21 11.62 29.73
N GLN A 753 -9.53 11.18 28.65
CA GLN A 753 -9.31 12.04 27.46
C GLN A 753 -10.65 12.43 26.80
N VAL A 754 -11.55 11.49 26.61
CA VAL A 754 -12.89 11.73 26.06
C VAL A 754 -13.70 12.70 26.93
N ASP A 755 -13.66 12.54 28.26
CA ASP A 755 -14.34 13.43 29.21
C ASP A 755 -13.76 14.86 29.16
N ASN A 756 -12.43 14.99 29.12
CA ASN A 756 -11.76 16.28 29.00
C ASN A 756 -12.12 16.97 27.66
N TRP A 757 -12.05 16.23 26.55
CA TRP A 757 -12.45 16.73 25.24
C TRP A 757 -13.92 17.19 25.22
N SER A 758 -14.83 16.41 25.81
CA SER A 758 -16.27 16.70 25.88
C SER A 758 -16.54 17.97 26.68
N ALA A 759 -15.90 18.15 27.84
CA ALA A 759 -16.02 19.33 28.67
C ALA A 759 -15.54 20.61 27.94
N GLN A 760 -14.46 20.53 27.16
CA GLN A 760 -14.00 21.64 26.33
C GLN A 760 -14.98 21.94 25.18
N ALA A 761 -15.53 20.88 24.55
CA ALA A 761 -16.47 21.01 23.46
C ALA A 761 -17.81 21.61 23.89
N GLU A 762 -18.24 21.44 25.15
CA GLU A 762 -19.47 22.05 25.68
C GLU A 762 -19.41 23.59 25.76
N GLN A 763 -18.21 24.16 25.87
CA GLN A 763 -17.98 25.59 25.93
C GLN A 763 -18.06 26.26 24.55
N LEU A 764 -18.10 25.50 23.45
CA LEU A 764 -18.09 26.01 22.09
C LEU A 764 -19.47 25.94 21.42
N PRO A 765 -19.79 26.91 20.51
CA PRO A 765 -21.08 26.92 19.80
C PRO A 765 -21.26 25.67 18.94
N LEU A 766 -22.44 25.07 19.00
CA LEU A 766 -22.84 23.88 18.24
C LEU A 766 -23.00 24.19 16.73
N ARG A 767 -21.90 24.35 16.01
CA ARG A 767 -21.89 24.38 14.54
C ARG A 767 -21.95 22.96 13.97
N GLY A 768 -22.35 22.80 12.71
CA GLY A 768 -22.53 21.45 12.10
C GLY A 768 -21.29 20.55 12.12
N SER A 769 -20.09 21.12 12.04
CA SER A 769 -18.82 20.39 12.18
C SER A 769 -18.61 19.87 13.61
N MET A 770 -18.92 20.71 14.65
CA MET A 770 -18.80 20.31 16.06
C MET A 770 -19.79 19.21 16.42
N LYS A 771 -20.99 19.24 15.86
CA LYS A 771 -22.00 18.18 16.08
C LYS A 771 -21.49 16.82 15.55
N ARG A 772 -20.84 16.80 14.39
CA ARG A 772 -20.22 15.57 13.84
C ARG A 772 -19.09 15.06 14.74
N ARG A 773 -18.16 15.92 15.13
CA ARG A 773 -17.05 15.57 16.03
C ARG A 773 -17.51 14.96 17.36
N ARG A 774 -18.57 15.49 17.97
CA ARG A 774 -19.17 14.88 19.18
C ARG A 774 -19.69 13.47 18.94
N VAL A 775 -20.33 13.25 17.79
CA VAL A 775 -20.81 11.91 17.42
C VAL A 775 -19.65 10.93 17.26
N ASP A 776 -18.55 11.38 16.67
CA ASP A 776 -17.37 10.54 16.45
C ASP A 776 -16.68 10.18 17.78
N VAL A 777 -16.53 11.14 18.70
CA VAL A 777 -15.99 10.92 20.05
C VAL A 777 -16.89 9.99 20.88
N GLU A 778 -18.21 10.11 20.79
CA GLU A 778 -19.16 9.19 21.49
C GLU A 778 -19.11 7.77 20.90
N ARG A 779 -18.91 7.64 19.60
CA ARG A 779 -18.66 6.31 18.98
C ARG A 779 -17.36 5.71 19.47
N GLU A 780 -16.31 6.50 19.54
CA GLU A 780 -15.01 6.09 20.09
C GLU A 780 -15.16 5.57 21.51
N ARG A 781 -15.87 6.32 22.39
CA ARG A 781 -16.21 5.88 23.75
C ARG A 781 -16.91 4.52 23.77
N ALA A 782 -17.88 4.32 22.87
CA ALA A 782 -18.59 3.05 22.78
C ALA A 782 -17.67 1.91 22.30
N LEU A 783 -16.72 2.19 21.41
CA LEU A 783 -15.75 1.21 20.90
C LEU A 783 -14.78 0.80 21.99
N ILE A 784 -14.24 1.75 22.75
CA ILE A 784 -13.36 1.54 23.89
C ILE A 784 -14.03 0.66 24.94
N ALA A 785 -15.30 0.93 25.26
CA ALA A 785 -16.06 0.13 26.20
C ALA A 785 -16.22 -1.35 25.78
N GLN A 786 -16.16 -1.62 24.47
CA GLN A 786 -16.19 -2.98 23.91
C GLN A 786 -14.82 -3.67 23.90
N MET A 787 -13.73 -2.91 24.00
CA MET A 787 -12.36 -3.46 24.08
C MET A 787 -11.99 -3.96 25.48
N ALA A 788 -12.78 -3.61 26.50
CA ALA A 788 -12.56 -4.09 27.86
C ALA A 788 -12.60 -5.63 27.93
N PRO A 789 -11.74 -6.25 28.75
CA PRO A 789 -11.75 -7.70 28.97
C PRO A 789 -13.13 -8.17 29.45
N ASP A 790 -13.62 -9.29 28.90
CA ASP A 790 -14.98 -9.80 29.17
C ASP A 790 -14.95 -11.27 29.62
N ARG A 791 -14.50 -12.19 28.75
CA ARG A 791 -14.61 -13.63 29.00
C ARG A 791 -13.26 -14.30 29.11
N ARG A 792 -13.20 -15.29 30.02
CA ARG A 792 -12.12 -16.26 30.11
C ARG A 792 -12.65 -17.59 29.60
N LEU A 793 -11.94 -18.15 28.63
CA LEU A 793 -12.27 -19.43 28.01
C LEU A 793 -11.10 -20.37 28.18
N VAL A 794 -11.36 -21.61 28.59
CA VAL A 794 -10.38 -22.68 28.64
C VAL A 794 -10.83 -23.76 27.68
N ARG A 795 -9.98 -24.10 26.73
CA ARG A 795 -10.23 -25.14 25.73
C ARG A 795 -9.23 -26.27 25.88
N PRO A 796 -9.66 -27.48 26.24
CA PRO A 796 -8.82 -28.65 26.17
C PRO A 796 -8.59 -29.02 24.70
N LEU A 797 -7.37 -29.46 24.41
CA LEU A 797 -6.90 -29.73 23.05
C LEU A 797 -6.60 -31.21 22.84
N LEU A 798 -5.92 -31.81 23.82
CA LEU A 798 -5.35 -33.15 23.70
C LEU A 798 -5.13 -33.75 25.06
N VAL A 799 -5.27 -35.07 25.18
CA VAL A 799 -4.81 -35.86 26.33
C VAL A 799 -3.57 -36.67 25.91
N VAL A 800 -2.48 -36.50 26.62
CA VAL A 800 -1.25 -37.25 26.36
C VAL A 800 -1.08 -38.26 27.48
N VAL A 801 -0.86 -39.53 27.12
CA VAL A 801 -0.62 -40.63 28.07
C VAL A 801 0.80 -41.17 27.93
N PRO A 802 1.35 -41.79 28.98
CA PRO A 802 2.65 -42.46 28.87
C PRO A 802 2.75 -43.44 27.70
N ALA A 803 3.94 -43.59 27.12
CA ALA A 803 4.14 -44.43 25.94
C ALA A 803 3.83 -45.92 26.19
N ASP A 804 3.95 -46.37 27.42
CA ASP A 804 3.68 -47.74 27.88
C ASP A 804 2.22 -48.00 28.31
N THR A 805 1.34 -47.02 28.15
CA THR A 805 -0.10 -47.16 28.40
C THR A 805 -0.67 -48.33 27.59
N PRO A 806 -1.55 -49.18 28.17
CA PRO A 806 -2.09 -50.34 27.49
C PRO A 806 -2.75 -50.03 26.15
N VAL A 807 -2.57 -50.88 25.16
CA VAL A 807 -3.17 -50.76 23.82
C VAL A 807 -4.58 -51.36 23.85
N GLY A 808 -5.57 -50.56 23.48
CA GLY A 808 -6.95 -51.01 23.32
C GLY A 808 -7.10 -51.98 22.15
N THR A 809 -8.00 -52.94 22.29
CA THR A 809 -8.40 -53.82 21.17
C THR A 809 -9.29 -53.02 20.21
N ASP A 810 -8.88 -52.95 18.95
CA ASP A 810 -9.60 -52.24 17.90
C ASP A 810 -10.98 -52.86 17.66
N THR A 811 -12.05 -52.25 18.21
CA THR A 811 -13.44 -52.71 18.05
C THR A 811 -14.07 -52.19 16.74
N THR A 812 -13.28 -51.53 15.85
CA THR A 812 -13.80 -50.90 14.63
C THR A 812 -13.87 -51.83 13.40
N GLN A 813 -13.51 -53.14 13.52
CA GLN A 813 -13.63 -54.11 12.40
C GLN A 813 -14.98 -54.83 12.27
N SER A 814 -16.08 -54.33 12.86
CA SER A 814 -17.41 -54.97 12.71
C SER A 814 -18.56 -53.99 12.43
N ARG A 815 -18.43 -53.15 11.42
CA ARG A 815 -19.55 -52.39 10.86
C ARG A 815 -19.69 -52.45 9.34
N ASP A 816 -19.16 -53.47 8.71
CA ASP A 816 -19.47 -53.85 7.34
C ASP A 816 -20.20 -55.22 7.34
N GLY A 817 -21.50 -55.16 7.62
CA GLY A 817 -22.32 -56.38 7.57
C GLY A 817 -23.69 -56.26 8.26
N GLU A 818 -24.53 -55.29 7.81
CA GLU A 818 -26.00 -55.40 7.79
C GLU A 818 -26.60 -54.29 6.94
#